data_3c6d55deee71ad4ecf619c40e16c07c7
#
_entry.id   3c6d55deee71ad4ecf619c40e16c07c7
#
_cell.length_a   1.000
_cell.length_b   1.000
_cell.length_c   1.000
_cell.angle_alpha   90.00
_cell.angle_beta   90.00
_cell.angle_gamma   90.00
#
_symmetry.space_group_name_H-M   'P 1'
#
loop_
_entity.id
_entity.type
_entity.pdbx_description
1 polymer ?
#
loop_
_entity_poly.entity_id
_entity_poly.type
_entity_poly.pdbx_seq_one_letter_code
_entity_poly.pdbx_strand_id
1 'polypeptide(L)'
;MGKKTYIGYDLGDGETITDVVTLETGKSTSKTVFENMTMPDTINPGQAMPTIFAFDETGEVIFSQTISADPEAVKNIIVNFKRRPSDLLKTGSTVTNIEQIDFLKKSSTWPSASVWEDGNSAEMLNFKNSVIAFTNAIFSDANYVNRLKSVAQSSDEIVFCVGHPTKWSELDIAIYELILKNSILGRGKYEGKKSSIVMEAESRAAFLYSKDVEAFGRLPKGSSVLLIDVGSSTIDITAMTAASNNHQYNSGSNYLGARSIDFMIRDWYLEKIKQQPAMWSMYQTLAKANPTIPNALTLSCRRAKEQLYSSPSKLSVINFGLFPGIRLTEKDLDKVIDETPIAKILKVTINLNSQECALMGNKSWKMLFKEFLNDKKAEMTKQGVKIGCVILTGSASKMPFVPRIVLEVFNEVSADSLKYDMDPSRTISKGLALVGPSNEKSKAFQNDLNHLIDEKLEKIVEKNIPDLGKEMGAVISGILTPKMKAHIKKWREGDINTLDEMNRQIKDDCSEENLTKLLSNDSKYIKAIEGWLKNKVGKDIAIELKGLCDKYGVRDISIDDLNIMTMPRVTIGDVPLDPLEFMDTVGTIIALIAGVISATSAATILAVIIVVISFISESLAAMIFAALIAMGPVGIGIIAVVLGMGVTVLVKKGINGFKDMFKDKVMGWNLPVIARKTMTDNKINQSFSDANLPKQIEDAFKKPELQKDIVKKVSANLKGQIEKRAEDIKYAIQSK
;
A
#
# COMPACT_ATOMS: atom_id res chain seq x y z
N MET A 1 6.42 24.75 -11.81
CA MET A 1 5.52 23.62 -11.52
C MET A 1 4.57 23.50 -12.68
N GLY A 2 4.52 22.35 -13.34
CA GLY A 2 3.63 22.13 -14.45
C GLY A 2 2.19 21.88 -13.98
N LYS A 3 1.22 22.05 -14.87
CA LYS A 3 -0.16 21.60 -14.67
C LYS A 3 -0.40 20.38 -15.53
N LYS A 4 -1.14 19.40 -15.00
CA LYS A 4 -1.57 18.22 -15.73
C LYS A 4 -3.08 18.09 -15.71
N THR A 5 -3.63 17.64 -16.83
CA THR A 5 -5.04 17.26 -16.94
C THR A 5 -5.12 15.74 -17.00
N TYR A 6 -5.91 15.15 -16.13
CA TYR A 6 -6.19 13.73 -16.07
C TYR A 6 -7.60 13.47 -16.58
N ILE A 7 -7.71 12.57 -17.54
CA ILE A 7 -8.98 12.16 -18.15
C ILE A 7 -9.24 10.72 -17.72
N GLY A 8 -10.23 10.51 -16.88
CA GLY A 8 -10.73 9.18 -16.57
C GLY A 8 -11.63 8.72 -17.72
N TYR A 9 -11.18 7.71 -18.46
CA TYR A 9 -11.89 7.14 -19.58
C TYR A 9 -12.41 5.76 -19.23
N ASP A 10 -13.69 5.68 -18.94
CA ASP A 10 -14.41 4.43 -18.74
C ASP A 10 -15.08 4.01 -20.05
N LEU A 11 -14.44 3.10 -20.76
CA LEU A 11 -15.01 2.42 -21.92
C LEU A 11 -15.73 1.16 -21.44
N GLY A 12 -16.97 1.30 -20.98
CA GLY A 12 -17.82 0.17 -20.60
C GLY A 12 -18.41 -0.55 -21.82
N ASP A 13 -18.89 -1.79 -21.62
CA ASP A 13 -19.57 -2.55 -22.68
C ASP A 13 -20.94 -1.96 -23.07
N GLY A 14 -21.62 -1.34 -22.11
CA GLY A 14 -22.95 -0.73 -22.31
C GLY A 14 -22.92 0.77 -22.47
N GLU A 15 -22.10 1.43 -21.69
CA GLU A 15 -21.99 2.88 -21.61
C GLU A 15 -20.52 3.29 -21.55
N THR A 16 -20.23 4.45 -22.09
CA THR A 16 -18.90 5.08 -22.08
C THR A 16 -19.01 6.50 -21.56
N ILE A 17 -18.08 6.88 -20.71
CA ILE A 17 -18.03 8.23 -20.15
C ILE A 17 -16.60 8.67 -19.85
N THR A 18 -16.40 9.99 -19.81
CA THR A 18 -15.15 10.59 -19.34
C THR A 18 -15.43 11.64 -18.26
N ASP A 19 -14.55 11.68 -17.27
CA ASP A 19 -14.44 12.76 -16.29
C ASP A 19 -13.04 13.34 -16.33
N VAL A 20 -12.92 14.63 -16.04
CA VAL A 20 -11.67 15.36 -16.20
C VAL A 20 -11.31 16.08 -14.91
N VAL A 21 -10.05 16.00 -14.51
CA VAL A 21 -9.48 16.71 -13.38
C VAL A 21 -8.21 17.41 -13.81
N THR A 22 -8.06 18.69 -13.48
CA THR A 22 -6.82 19.44 -13.72
C THR A 22 -6.17 19.79 -12.39
N LEU A 23 -4.90 19.43 -12.22
CA LEU A 23 -4.13 19.67 -11.01
C LEU A 23 -2.79 20.34 -11.29
N GLU A 24 -2.36 21.21 -10.37
CA GLU A 24 -0.99 21.71 -10.32
C GLU A 24 -0.09 20.68 -9.65
N THR A 25 0.96 20.25 -10.34
CA THR A 25 1.93 19.31 -9.79
C THR A 25 2.62 19.91 -8.55
N GLY A 26 2.64 19.17 -7.46
CA GLY A 26 3.30 19.57 -6.20
C GLY A 26 2.44 20.33 -5.18
N LYS A 27 1.15 20.57 -5.45
CA LYS A 27 0.21 21.07 -4.43
C LYS A 27 -0.58 19.92 -3.80
N SER A 28 -0.31 19.66 -2.53
CA SER A 28 -0.90 18.54 -1.77
C SER A 28 -2.31 18.79 -1.23
N THR A 29 -2.88 19.99 -1.38
CA THR A 29 -4.08 20.41 -0.60
C THR A 29 -5.19 21.05 -1.41
N SER A 30 -5.17 21.03 -2.76
CA SER A 30 -6.27 21.58 -3.56
C SER A 30 -7.45 20.60 -3.60
N LYS A 31 -8.64 21.08 -3.26
CA LYS A 31 -9.89 20.33 -3.47
C LYS A 31 -9.99 19.94 -4.95
N THR A 32 -10.15 18.65 -5.20
CA THR A 32 -10.33 18.13 -6.56
C THR A 32 -11.64 18.64 -7.14
N VAL A 33 -11.57 19.29 -8.30
CA VAL A 33 -12.76 19.74 -9.03
C VAL A 33 -12.86 18.90 -10.31
N PHE A 34 -13.98 18.18 -10.42
CA PHE A 34 -14.30 17.44 -11.64
C PHE A 34 -14.95 18.36 -12.67
N GLU A 35 -14.43 18.33 -13.87
CA GLU A 35 -15.01 19.02 -15.02
C GLU A 35 -15.92 18.07 -15.79
N ASN A 36 -17.19 18.41 -15.89
CA ASN A 36 -18.16 17.63 -16.65
C ASN A 36 -17.92 17.81 -18.15
N MET A 37 -17.69 16.69 -18.83
CA MET A 37 -17.59 16.64 -20.29
C MET A 37 -18.96 16.33 -20.90
N THR A 38 -19.23 16.85 -22.08
CA THR A 38 -20.37 16.42 -22.90
C THR A 38 -19.87 15.39 -23.88
N MET A 39 -20.33 14.15 -23.70
CA MET A 39 -19.96 13.07 -24.60
C MET A 39 -20.63 13.29 -26.00
N PRO A 40 -20.03 12.83 -27.10
CA PRO A 40 -20.50 13.13 -28.46
C PRO A 40 -21.96 12.78 -28.72
N ASP A 41 -22.47 11.74 -28.11
CA ASP A 41 -23.85 11.23 -28.30
C ASP A 41 -24.79 11.63 -27.13
N THR A 42 -24.48 12.73 -26.44
CA THR A 42 -25.27 13.19 -25.30
C THR A 42 -25.60 14.67 -25.37
N ILE A 43 -26.67 15.07 -24.69
CA ILE A 43 -27.12 16.46 -24.62
C ILE A 43 -26.56 17.16 -23.41
N ASN A 44 -26.52 16.45 -22.27
CA ASN A 44 -26.13 17.03 -20.97
C ASN A 44 -24.69 16.71 -20.61
N PRO A 45 -23.94 17.68 -20.07
CA PRO A 45 -22.61 17.41 -19.53
C PRO A 45 -22.66 16.37 -18.41
N GLY A 46 -21.72 15.44 -18.41
CA GLY A 46 -21.62 14.37 -17.41
C GLY A 46 -22.57 13.20 -17.63
N GLN A 47 -23.29 13.17 -18.74
CA GLN A 47 -24.11 12.03 -19.14
C GLN A 47 -23.27 10.99 -19.87
N ALA A 48 -23.41 9.70 -19.49
CA ALA A 48 -22.80 8.59 -20.21
C ALA A 48 -23.45 8.39 -21.57
N MET A 49 -22.66 8.05 -22.58
CA MET A 49 -23.16 7.69 -23.92
C MET A 49 -23.21 6.17 -24.07
N PRO A 50 -24.15 5.62 -24.84
CA PRO A 50 -24.16 4.19 -25.19
C PRO A 50 -22.88 3.78 -25.94
N THR A 51 -22.28 2.65 -25.58
CA THR A 51 -21.13 2.06 -26.30
C THR A 51 -21.62 1.32 -27.55
N ILE A 52 -22.12 2.09 -28.51
CA ILE A 52 -22.73 1.60 -29.73
C ILE A 52 -22.35 2.58 -30.86
N PHE A 53 -21.97 2.04 -31.99
CA PHE A 53 -21.69 2.84 -33.18
C PHE A 53 -21.91 2.04 -34.47
N ALA A 54 -21.93 2.73 -35.57
CA ALA A 54 -21.93 2.17 -36.91
C ALA A 54 -21.05 3.02 -37.83
N PHE A 55 -20.85 2.59 -39.05
CA PHE A 55 -20.19 3.40 -40.06
C PHE A 55 -21.23 3.90 -41.06
N ASP A 56 -21.10 5.15 -41.45
CA ASP A 56 -21.86 5.69 -42.61
C ASP A 56 -21.29 5.20 -43.93
N GLU A 57 -21.85 5.70 -45.03
CA GLU A 57 -21.42 5.35 -46.39
C GLU A 57 -19.99 5.84 -46.73
N THR A 58 -19.49 6.83 -45.97
CA THR A 58 -18.12 7.37 -46.13
C THR A 58 -17.10 6.63 -45.25
N GLY A 59 -17.56 5.77 -44.36
CA GLY A 59 -16.74 5.07 -43.38
C GLY A 59 -16.49 5.86 -42.09
N GLU A 60 -17.22 6.95 -41.87
CA GLU A 60 -17.17 7.70 -40.64
C GLU A 60 -18.05 7.05 -39.56
N VAL A 61 -17.65 7.20 -38.30
CA VAL A 61 -18.39 6.67 -37.15
C VAL A 61 -19.61 7.52 -36.87
N ILE A 62 -20.77 6.86 -36.80
CA ILE A 62 -22.04 7.44 -36.34
C ILE A 62 -22.46 6.79 -35.02
N PHE A 63 -23.02 7.59 -34.10
CA PHE A 63 -23.40 7.15 -32.78
C PHE A 63 -24.88 6.77 -32.61
N SER A 64 -25.27 6.36 -31.42
CA SER A 64 -26.54 5.71 -31.16
C SER A 64 -27.77 6.57 -31.41
N GLN A 65 -27.72 7.89 -31.33
CA GLN A 65 -28.87 8.77 -31.64
C GLN A 65 -29.23 8.70 -33.11
N THR A 66 -28.24 8.82 -33.99
CA THR A 66 -28.42 8.69 -35.44
C THR A 66 -28.92 7.29 -35.82
N ILE A 67 -28.31 6.25 -35.26
CA ILE A 67 -28.74 4.86 -35.47
C ILE A 67 -30.19 4.65 -35.07
N SER A 68 -30.66 5.28 -34.00
CA SER A 68 -32.05 5.13 -33.52
C SER A 68 -33.06 5.91 -34.31
N ALA A 69 -32.64 7.02 -34.93
CA ALA A 69 -33.51 7.82 -35.79
C ALA A 69 -33.89 7.05 -37.07
N ASP A 70 -32.92 6.33 -37.63
CA ASP A 70 -33.13 5.54 -38.86
C ASP A 70 -32.30 4.24 -38.81
N PRO A 71 -32.73 3.21 -38.08
CA PRO A 71 -31.96 1.97 -37.94
C PRO A 71 -31.92 1.16 -39.23
N GLU A 72 -32.78 1.45 -40.21
CA GLU A 72 -32.87 0.74 -41.49
C GLU A 72 -31.84 1.27 -42.50
N ALA A 73 -31.53 2.55 -42.43
CA ALA A 73 -30.52 3.19 -43.28
C ALA A 73 -29.07 2.87 -42.87
N VAL A 74 -28.88 2.40 -41.64
CA VAL A 74 -27.54 2.18 -41.05
C VAL A 74 -27.14 0.72 -41.17
N LYS A 75 -25.97 0.44 -41.72
CA LYS A 75 -25.39 -0.91 -41.81
C LYS A 75 -24.30 -1.10 -40.77
N ASN A 76 -24.03 -2.38 -40.45
CA ASN A 76 -22.90 -2.77 -39.57
C ASN A 76 -22.93 -2.11 -38.17
N ILE A 77 -24.09 -2.18 -37.49
CA ILE A 77 -24.24 -1.66 -36.15
C ILE A 77 -23.42 -2.51 -35.19
N ILE A 78 -22.40 -1.91 -34.52
CA ILE A 78 -21.46 -2.53 -33.65
C ILE A 78 -21.87 -2.28 -32.18
N VAL A 79 -22.09 -3.36 -31.44
CA VAL A 79 -22.50 -3.36 -30.05
C VAL A 79 -21.69 -4.41 -29.27
N ASN A 80 -21.58 -4.27 -27.97
CA ASN A 80 -20.99 -5.27 -27.08
C ASN A 80 -19.60 -5.74 -27.54
N PHE A 81 -18.78 -4.82 -28.04
CA PHE A 81 -17.48 -5.14 -28.61
C PHE A 81 -16.36 -5.22 -27.54
N LYS A 82 -16.55 -4.68 -26.32
CA LYS A 82 -15.57 -4.84 -25.26
C LYS A 82 -15.56 -6.28 -24.76
N ARG A 83 -14.52 -7.00 -25.09
CA ARG A 83 -14.34 -8.44 -24.76
C ARG A 83 -13.01 -8.64 -24.05
N ARG A 84 -12.90 -9.74 -23.32
CA ARG A 84 -11.63 -10.14 -22.72
C ARG A 84 -10.65 -10.56 -23.84
N PRO A 85 -9.48 -9.91 -23.93
CA PRO A 85 -8.56 -10.17 -25.04
C PRO A 85 -8.08 -11.63 -25.16
N SER A 86 -7.76 -12.27 -24.05
CA SER A 86 -7.28 -13.68 -24.06
C SER A 86 -8.32 -14.66 -24.61
N ASP A 87 -9.62 -14.38 -24.46
CA ASP A 87 -10.68 -15.23 -24.99
C ASP A 87 -10.78 -15.15 -26.53
N LEU A 88 -10.20 -14.13 -27.14
CA LEU A 88 -10.22 -13.84 -28.56
C LEU A 88 -8.96 -14.29 -29.30
N LEU A 89 -7.92 -14.72 -28.60
CA LEU A 89 -6.69 -15.20 -29.22
C LEU A 89 -6.90 -16.57 -29.88
N LYS A 90 -6.30 -16.77 -31.05
CA LYS A 90 -6.24 -18.08 -31.69
C LYS A 90 -5.34 -19.01 -30.90
N THR A 91 -5.66 -20.29 -30.90
CA THR A 91 -4.76 -21.33 -30.40
C THR A 91 -3.47 -21.30 -31.25
N GLY A 92 -2.32 -21.19 -30.58
CA GLY A 92 -1.01 -21.06 -31.24
C GLY A 92 -0.63 -19.63 -31.65
N SER A 93 -1.36 -18.62 -31.21
CA SER A 93 -1.01 -17.20 -31.39
C SER A 93 0.39 -16.91 -30.85
N THR A 94 1.16 -16.09 -31.57
CA THR A 94 2.50 -15.63 -31.12
C THR A 94 2.44 -14.69 -29.91
N VAL A 95 1.27 -14.10 -29.64
CA VAL A 95 1.06 -13.23 -28.47
C VAL A 95 0.38 -14.02 -27.37
N THR A 96 1.14 -14.90 -26.74
CA THR A 96 0.62 -15.83 -25.70
C THR A 96 1.10 -15.51 -24.29
N ASN A 97 2.09 -14.64 -24.12
CA ASN A 97 2.64 -14.30 -22.80
C ASN A 97 3.05 -12.82 -22.70
N ILE A 98 3.23 -12.35 -21.46
CA ILE A 98 3.59 -10.98 -21.13
C ILE A 98 4.96 -10.59 -21.67
N GLU A 99 5.94 -11.50 -21.66
CA GLU A 99 7.30 -11.22 -22.11
C GLU A 99 7.33 -10.83 -23.59
N GLN A 100 6.54 -11.53 -24.42
CA GLN A 100 6.38 -11.18 -25.84
C GLN A 100 5.75 -9.81 -25.99
N ILE A 101 4.73 -9.46 -25.19
CA ILE A 101 4.09 -8.14 -25.22
C ILE A 101 5.05 -7.06 -24.75
N ASP A 102 5.83 -7.28 -23.70
CA ASP A 102 6.83 -6.32 -23.25
C ASP A 102 7.95 -6.08 -24.27
N PHE A 103 8.36 -7.13 -24.98
CA PHE A 103 9.26 -6.99 -26.11
C PHE A 103 8.64 -6.13 -27.22
N LEU A 104 7.39 -6.38 -27.57
CA LEU A 104 6.66 -5.61 -28.58
C LEU A 104 6.44 -4.15 -28.16
N LYS A 105 6.17 -3.89 -26.87
CA LYS A 105 6.06 -2.53 -26.32
C LYS A 105 7.38 -1.74 -26.39
N LYS A 106 8.52 -2.42 -26.26
CA LYS A 106 9.84 -1.80 -26.29
C LYS A 106 10.37 -1.60 -27.71
N SER A 107 9.83 -2.31 -28.68
CA SER A 107 10.21 -2.12 -30.09
C SER A 107 9.58 -0.81 -30.61
N SER A 108 10.37 0.04 -31.25
CA SER A 108 9.93 1.31 -31.84
C SER A 108 8.94 1.12 -33.01
N THR A 109 8.87 -0.08 -33.50
CA THR A 109 7.87 -0.56 -34.45
C THR A 109 6.90 -1.45 -33.67
N TRP A 110 5.73 -0.92 -33.43
CA TRP A 110 4.56 -1.72 -33.19
C TRP A 110 4.52 -2.88 -34.17
N PRO A 111 4.19 -4.11 -33.75
CA PRO A 111 4.21 -5.21 -34.66
C PRO A 111 3.56 -4.77 -35.96
N SER A 112 4.30 -4.95 -37.05
CA SER A 112 3.75 -4.74 -38.37
C SER A 112 2.37 -5.40 -38.41
N ALA A 113 1.44 -4.84 -39.15
CA ALA A 113 0.08 -5.38 -39.28
C ALA A 113 0.08 -6.91 -39.38
N SER A 114 1.09 -7.51 -40.03
CA SER A 114 1.30 -8.95 -40.19
C SER A 114 1.35 -9.73 -38.89
N VAL A 115 2.04 -9.29 -37.83
CA VAL A 115 2.12 -10.03 -36.55
C VAL A 115 0.76 -10.12 -35.85
N TRP A 116 -0.07 -9.09 -36.00
CA TRP A 116 -1.44 -9.09 -35.50
C TRP A 116 -2.40 -9.88 -36.38
N GLU A 117 -2.21 -9.83 -37.69
CA GLU A 117 -3.08 -10.50 -38.66
C GLU A 117 -2.83 -12.00 -38.73
N ASP A 118 -1.57 -12.44 -38.67
CA ASP A 118 -1.22 -13.86 -38.77
C ASP A 118 -1.52 -14.68 -37.51
N GLY A 119 -1.56 -14.05 -36.34
CA GLY A 119 -1.75 -14.70 -35.03
C GLY A 119 -3.15 -14.55 -34.43
N ASN A 120 -4.02 -13.67 -34.93
CA ASN A 120 -5.27 -13.31 -34.26
C ASN A 120 -6.52 -13.85 -34.96
N SER A 121 -7.59 -14.08 -34.16
CA SER A 121 -8.91 -14.41 -34.68
C SER A 121 -9.57 -13.20 -35.34
N ALA A 122 -10.58 -13.45 -36.20
CA ALA A 122 -11.40 -12.38 -36.75
C ALA A 122 -12.09 -11.56 -35.65
N GLU A 123 -12.48 -12.19 -34.53
CA GLU A 123 -13.05 -11.51 -33.36
C GLU A 123 -12.05 -10.59 -32.68
N MET A 124 -10.78 -10.97 -32.55
CA MET A 124 -9.73 -10.10 -32.01
C MET A 124 -9.51 -8.88 -32.90
N LEU A 125 -9.49 -9.05 -34.24
CA LEU A 125 -9.37 -7.93 -35.16
C LEU A 125 -10.59 -7.00 -35.08
N ASN A 126 -11.79 -7.55 -34.98
CA ASN A 126 -13.01 -6.77 -34.78
C ASN A 126 -12.97 -5.99 -33.46
N PHE A 127 -12.56 -6.64 -32.36
CA PHE A 127 -12.39 -5.99 -31.07
C PHE A 127 -11.40 -4.81 -31.17
N LYS A 128 -10.20 -5.08 -31.68
CA LYS A 128 -9.15 -4.07 -31.89
C LYS A 128 -9.69 -2.88 -32.70
N ASN A 129 -10.27 -3.15 -33.87
CA ASN A 129 -10.73 -2.10 -34.78
C ASN A 129 -11.90 -1.30 -34.18
N SER A 130 -12.80 -1.97 -33.46
CA SER A 130 -13.93 -1.31 -32.80
C SER A 130 -13.47 -0.40 -31.65
N VAL A 131 -12.54 -0.85 -30.79
CA VAL A 131 -11.98 0.00 -29.73
C VAL A 131 -11.28 1.21 -30.31
N ILE A 132 -10.46 1.04 -31.36
CA ILE A 132 -9.74 2.14 -31.99
C ILE A 132 -10.72 3.14 -32.66
N ALA A 133 -11.67 2.64 -33.44
CA ALA A 133 -12.62 3.50 -34.18
C ALA A 133 -13.49 4.30 -33.19
N PHE A 134 -14.07 3.64 -32.21
CA PHE A 134 -14.92 4.28 -31.19
C PHE A 134 -14.15 5.30 -30.36
N THR A 135 -12.95 4.96 -29.89
CA THR A 135 -12.08 5.88 -29.15
C THR A 135 -11.67 7.09 -30.00
N ASN A 136 -11.27 6.86 -31.26
CA ASN A 136 -10.89 7.95 -32.16
C ASN A 136 -12.08 8.88 -32.40
N ALA A 137 -13.28 8.36 -32.61
CA ALA A 137 -14.47 9.17 -32.87
C ALA A 137 -14.81 10.06 -31.65
N ILE A 138 -14.75 9.54 -30.43
CA ILE A 138 -14.98 10.35 -29.22
C ILE A 138 -13.96 11.47 -29.11
N PHE A 139 -12.68 11.13 -29.16
CA PHE A 139 -11.60 12.09 -28.93
C PHE A 139 -11.23 12.93 -30.15
N SER A 140 -11.96 12.79 -31.28
CA SER A 140 -11.92 13.69 -32.44
C SER A 140 -13.20 14.50 -32.59
N ASP A 141 -14.24 14.27 -31.80
CA ASP A 141 -15.47 15.05 -31.84
C ASP A 141 -15.19 16.53 -31.54
N ALA A 142 -15.65 17.42 -32.39
CA ALA A 142 -15.32 18.84 -32.31
C ALA A 142 -15.80 19.49 -30.98
N ASN A 143 -16.99 19.13 -30.53
CA ASN A 143 -17.55 19.69 -29.28
C ASN A 143 -16.79 19.21 -28.08
N TYR A 144 -16.49 17.90 -28.02
CA TYR A 144 -15.70 17.29 -26.99
C TYR A 144 -14.29 17.91 -26.91
N VAL A 145 -13.60 17.97 -28.03
CA VAL A 145 -12.25 18.53 -28.18
C VAL A 145 -12.19 19.99 -27.74
N ASN A 146 -13.15 20.82 -28.20
CA ASN A 146 -13.20 22.23 -27.82
C ASN A 146 -13.42 22.44 -26.35
N ARG A 147 -14.30 21.65 -25.71
CA ARG A 147 -14.49 21.67 -24.25
C ARG A 147 -13.21 21.24 -23.52
N LEU A 148 -12.58 20.17 -23.97
CA LEU A 148 -11.34 19.67 -23.35
C LEU A 148 -10.20 20.70 -23.50
N LYS A 149 -10.05 21.35 -24.63
CA LYS A 149 -9.08 22.46 -24.83
C LYS A 149 -9.28 23.56 -23.79
N SER A 150 -10.54 23.96 -23.56
CA SER A 150 -10.87 24.96 -22.55
C SER A 150 -10.43 24.51 -21.12
N VAL A 151 -10.76 23.29 -20.72
CA VAL A 151 -10.43 22.73 -19.41
C VAL A 151 -8.93 22.56 -19.26
N ALA A 152 -8.27 22.03 -20.27
CA ALA A 152 -6.83 21.74 -20.25
C ALA A 152 -5.94 22.93 -20.66
N GLN A 153 -6.50 24.13 -20.86
CA GLN A 153 -5.79 25.29 -21.42
C GLN A 153 -4.43 25.57 -20.76
N SER A 154 -4.39 25.50 -19.42
CA SER A 154 -3.19 25.79 -18.64
C SER A 154 -2.31 24.56 -18.37
N SER A 155 -2.63 23.41 -18.92
CA SER A 155 -1.91 22.16 -18.68
C SER A 155 -0.78 21.94 -19.68
N ASP A 156 0.32 21.36 -19.21
CA ASP A 156 1.48 20.99 -20.03
C ASP A 156 1.34 19.57 -20.60
N GLU A 157 0.59 18.72 -19.90
CA GLU A 157 0.42 17.31 -20.21
C GLU A 157 -1.04 16.87 -19.99
N ILE A 158 -1.51 15.96 -20.83
CA ILE A 158 -2.79 15.26 -20.71
C ILE A 158 -2.51 13.78 -20.46
N VAL A 159 -3.09 13.23 -19.39
CA VAL A 159 -2.95 11.82 -19.01
C VAL A 159 -4.31 11.14 -19.13
N PHE A 160 -4.39 10.15 -20.02
CA PHE A 160 -5.57 9.31 -20.18
C PHE A 160 -5.48 8.13 -19.21
N CYS A 161 -6.32 8.14 -18.17
CA CYS A 161 -6.45 7.03 -17.21
C CYS A 161 -7.61 6.15 -17.70
N VAL A 162 -7.29 4.96 -18.21
CA VAL A 162 -8.26 4.07 -18.86
C VAL A 162 -8.56 2.87 -17.97
N GLY A 163 -9.86 2.59 -17.78
CA GLY A 163 -10.36 1.49 -16.99
C GLY A 163 -10.26 0.14 -17.70
N HIS A 164 -9.89 -0.89 -16.92
CA HIS A 164 -10.01 -2.27 -17.34
C HIS A 164 -10.71 -3.08 -16.25
N PRO A 165 -11.48 -4.14 -16.62
CA PRO A 165 -12.08 -5.04 -15.65
C PRO A 165 -11.05 -5.64 -14.70
N THR A 166 -11.39 -5.71 -13.43
CA THR A 166 -10.46 -6.09 -12.35
C THR A 166 -9.92 -7.52 -12.49
N LYS A 167 -10.67 -8.39 -13.14
CA LYS A 167 -10.27 -9.79 -13.36
C LYS A 167 -9.42 -10.05 -14.60
N TRP A 168 -9.15 -9.03 -15.38
CA TRP A 168 -8.27 -9.21 -16.53
C TRP A 168 -6.86 -9.55 -16.06
N SER A 169 -6.25 -10.52 -16.72
CA SER A 169 -4.86 -10.88 -16.49
C SER A 169 -3.93 -9.77 -16.98
N GLU A 170 -2.67 -9.80 -16.55
CA GLU A 170 -1.66 -8.88 -17.06
C GLU A 170 -1.52 -8.95 -18.59
N LEU A 171 -1.75 -10.13 -19.17
CA LEU A 171 -1.79 -10.33 -20.62
C LEU A 171 -2.95 -9.57 -21.25
N ASP A 172 -4.16 -9.68 -20.68
CA ASP A 172 -5.33 -8.98 -21.17
C ASP A 172 -5.15 -7.46 -21.14
N ILE A 173 -4.62 -6.96 -20.00
CA ILE A 173 -4.34 -5.51 -19.80
C ILE A 173 -3.30 -5.04 -20.81
N ALA A 174 -2.23 -5.79 -21.00
CA ALA A 174 -1.16 -5.44 -21.92
C ALA A 174 -1.65 -5.39 -23.39
N ILE A 175 -2.48 -6.34 -23.83
CA ILE A 175 -3.10 -6.33 -25.16
C ILE A 175 -4.02 -5.12 -25.31
N TYR A 176 -4.85 -4.83 -24.32
CA TYR A 176 -5.79 -3.70 -24.35
C TYR A 176 -5.07 -2.36 -24.39
N GLU A 177 -4.05 -2.18 -23.55
CA GLU A 177 -3.17 -1.00 -23.57
C GLU A 177 -2.53 -0.80 -24.94
N LEU A 178 -2.10 -1.89 -25.53
CA LEU A 178 -1.49 -1.91 -26.85
C LEU A 178 -2.47 -1.48 -27.94
N ILE A 179 -3.73 -1.93 -27.90
CA ILE A 179 -4.81 -1.50 -28.78
C ILE A 179 -5.06 0.00 -28.63
N LEU A 180 -5.15 0.51 -27.40
CA LEU A 180 -5.35 1.93 -27.12
C LEU A 180 -4.17 2.80 -27.59
N LYS A 181 -2.95 2.29 -27.52
CA LYS A 181 -1.77 2.97 -28.07
C LYS A 181 -1.80 3.13 -29.60
N ASN A 182 -2.61 2.35 -30.30
CA ASN A 182 -2.89 2.53 -31.73
C ASN A 182 -4.03 3.51 -32.03
N SER A 183 -4.73 3.99 -31.02
CA SER A 183 -5.72 5.06 -31.15
C SER A 183 -5.05 6.44 -31.10
N ILE A 184 -5.87 7.48 -31.23
CA ILE A 184 -5.45 8.88 -31.09
C ILE A 184 -4.79 9.14 -29.73
N LEU A 185 -5.14 8.37 -28.68
CA LEU A 185 -4.60 8.53 -27.31
C LEU A 185 -3.12 8.16 -27.21
N GLY A 186 -2.67 7.21 -28.02
CA GLY A 186 -1.30 6.68 -27.97
C GLY A 186 -0.26 7.45 -28.78
N ARG A 187 -0.65 8.52 -29.47
CA ARG A 187 0.25 9.30 -30.34
C ARG A 187 1.35 10.08 -29.62
N GLY A 188 1.39 10.06 -28.28
CA GLY A 188 2.35 10.82 -27.45
C GLY A 188 2.10 12.32 -27.41
N LYS A 189 1.21 12.81 -28.27
CA LYS A 189 0.70 14.20 -28.31
C LYS A 189 -0.79 14.20 -28.63
N TYR A 190 -1.53 14.99 -27.88
CA TYR A 190 -2.96 15.21 -28.11
C TYR A 190 -3.24 16.71 -28.01
N GLU A 191 -3.85 17.27 -29.04
CA GLU A 191 -4.17 18.72 -29.16
C GLU A 191 -2.97 19.63 -28.82
N GLY A 192 -1.79 19.28 -29.36
CA GLY A 192 -0.54 20.02 -29.18
C GLY A 192 0.17 19.80 -27.84
N LYS A 193 -0.43 19.12 -26.89
CA LYS A 193 0.14 18.81 -25.56
C LYS A 193 0.72 17.40 -25.52
N LYS A 194 1.73 17.18 -24.68
CA LYS A 194 2.22 15.83 -24.38
C LYS A 194 1.08 14.97 -23.84
N SER A 195 0.98 13.73 -24.30
CA SER A 195 -0.04 12.80 -23.79
C SER A 195 0.55 11.44 -23.43
N SER A 196 -0.08 10.78 -22.47
CA SER A 196 0.27 9.42 -22.01
C SER A 196 -0.98 8.65 -21.60
N ILE A 197 -0.89 7.31 -21.61
CA ILE A 197 -1.97 6.41 -21.16
C ILE A 197 -1.50 5.74 -19.86
N VAL A 198 -2.42 5.64 -18.91
CA VAL A 198 -2.27 4.88 -17.66
C VAL A 198 -3.44 3.91 -17.56
N MET A 199 -3.15 2.63 -17.37
CA MET A 199 -4.17 1.59 -17.18
C MET A 199 -4.46 1.41 -15.69
N GLU A 200 -5.74 1.26 -15.33
CA GLU A 200 -6.13 1.05 -13.93
C GLU A 200 -7.35 0.14 -13.83
N ALA A 201 -7.40 -0.65 -12.75
CA ALA A 201 -8.56 -1.51 -12.47
C ALA A 201 -9.81 -0.68 -12.14
N GLU A 202 -10.93 -1.00 -12.78
CA GLU A 202 -12.22 -0.31 -12.59
C GLU A 202 -12.66 -0.31 -11.12
N SER A 203 -12.47 -1.42 -10.40
CA SER A 203 -12.82 -1.51 -8.98
C SER A 203 -11.96 -0.61 -8.09
N ARG A 204 -10.65 -0.47 -8.39
CA ARG A 204 -9.77 0.44 -7.64
C ARG A 204 -10.15 1.89 -7.93
N ALA A 205 -10.45 2.22 -9.17
CA ALA A 205 -10.93 3.54 -9.54
C ALA A 205 -12.24 3.88 -8.81
N ALA A 206 -13.22 3.00 -8.86
CA ALA A 206 -14.49 3.19 -8.15
C ALA A 206 -14.28 3.39 -6.64
N PHE A 207 -13.38 2.63 -6.04
CA PHE A 207 -13.05 2.76 -4.63
C PHE A 207 -12.37 4.11 -4.30
N LEU A 208 -11.45 4.57 -5.13
CA LEU A 208 -10.79 5.87 -4.96
C LEU A 208 -11.82 7.02 -4.93
N TYR A 209 -12.77 7.03 -5.85
CA TYR A 209 -13.82 8.03 -5.87
C TYR A 209 -14.78 7.90 -4.67
N SER A 210 -15.19 6.69 -4.35
CA SER A 210 -16.13 6.43 -3.25
C SER A 210 -15.59 6.85 -1.88
N LYS A 211 -14.27 6.86 -1.69
CA LYS A 211 -13.62 7.35 -0.47
C LYS A 211 -13.71 8.87 -0.29
N ASP A 212 -13.72 9.62 -1.38
CA ASP A 212 -13.82 11.08 -1.35
C ASP A 212 -15.23 11.56 -0.95
N VAL A 213 -16.22 10.64 -0.99
CA VAL A 213 -17.59 10.90 -0.54
C VAL A 213 -17.67 10.53 0.94
N GLU A 214 -18.08 11.48 1.80
CA GLU A 214 -18.14 11.41 3.30
C GLU A 214 -18.77 10.14 3.92
N ALA A 215 -19.20 9.18 3.09
CA ALA A 215 -19.88 7.95 3.50
C ALA A 215 -19.03 6.98 4.33
N PHE A 216 -17.69 7.08 4.27
CA PHE A 216 -16.78 6.09 4.84
C PHE A 216 -16.28 6.38 6.26
N GLY A 217 -16.51 7.58 6.80
CA GLY A 217 -15.92 8.03 8.07
C GLY A 217 -16.32 7.26 9.33
N ARG A 218 -17.21 6.26 9.24
CA ARG A 218 -17.80 5.56 10.41
C ARG A 218 -17.74 4.03 10.34
N LEU A 219 -16.92 3.44 9.49
CA LEU A 219 -16.84 1.99 9.44
C LEU A 219 -16.13 1.42 10.68
N PRO A 220 -16.60 0.28 11.21
CA PRO A 220 -15.93 -0.39 12.31
C PRO A 220 -14.50 -0.77 11.94
N LYS A 221 -13.55 -0.61 12.88
CA LYS A 221 -12.15 -1.03 12.68
C LYS A 221 -12.09 -2.50 12.26
N GLY A 222 -11.30 -2.80 11.24
CA GLY A 222 -11.14 -4.15 10.71
C GLY A 222 -12.28 -4.64 9.80
N SER A 223 -13.22 -3.78 9.43
CA SER A 223 -14.25 -4.09 8.44
C SER A 223 -13.79 -3.75 7.03
N SER A 224 -14.23 -4.57 6.08
CA SER A 224 -14.04 -4.34 4.66
C SER A 224 -15.26 -3.65 4.04
N VAL A 225 -15.00 -2.87 3.02
CA VAL A 225 -16.01 -2.35 2.10
C VAL A 225 -16.12 -3.32 0.94
N LEU A 226 -17.32 -3.78 0.67
CA LEU A 226 -17.63 -4.59 -0.49
C LEU A 226 -18.17 -3.69 -1.60
N LEU A 227 -17.42 -3.56 -2.69
CA LEU A 227 -17.87 -2.93 -3.91
C LEU A 227 -18.51 -4.01 -4.81
N ILE A 228 -19.74 -3.79 -5.23
CA ILE A 228 -20.44 -4.63 -6.21
C ILE A 228 -20.77 -3.75 -7.40
N ASP A 229 -20.06 -3.95 -8.49
CA ASP A 229 -20.32 -3.29 -9.77
C ASP A 229 -21.21 -4.18 -10.64
N VAL A 230 -22.43 -3.71 -10.91
CA VAL A 230 -23.37 -4.40 -11.79
C VAL A 230 -23.37 -3.68 -13.13
N GLY A 231 -22.47 -4.13 -14.00
CA GLY A 231 -22.30 -3.57 -15.34
C GLY A 231 -23.25 -4.17 -16.39
N SER A 232 -23.05 -3.76 -17.64
CA SER A 232 -23.79 -4.28 -18.79
C SER A 232 -23.39 -5.73 -19.10
N SER A 233 -22.10 -6.04 -19.16
CA SER A 233 -21.61 -7.39 -19.53
C SER A 233 -21.20 -8.24 -18.34
N THR A 234 -20.69 -7.62 -17.27
CA THR A 234 -20.08 -8.28 -16.12
C THR A 234 -20.70 -7.85 -14.80
N ILE A 235 -20.48 -8.65 -13.77
CA ILE A 235 -20.58 -8.23 -12.38
C ILE A 235 -19.19 -8.38 -11.79
N ASP A 236 -18.67 -7.32 -11.18
CA ASP A 236 -17.42 -7.34 -10.47
C ASP A 236 -17.64 -7.11 -8.98
N ILE A 237 -16.99 -7.94 -8.15
CA ILE A 237 -17.06 -7.86 -6.69
C ILE A 237 -15.66 -7.71 -6.15
N THR A 238 -15.44 -6.64 -5.39
CA THR A 238 -14.16 -6.37 -4.75
C THR A 238 -14.37 -6.01 -3.30
N ALA A 239 -13.71 -6.72 -2.38
CA ALA A 239 -13.64 -6.32 -0.99
C ALA A 239 -12.29 -5.66 -0.71
N MET A 240 -12.33 -4.49 -0.11
CA MET A 240 -11.17 -3.72 0.33
C MET A 240 -11.33 -3.32 1.78
N THR A 241 -10.24 -3.25 2.55
CA THR A 241 -10.36 -2.69 3.91
C THR A 241 -10.70 -1.21 3.84
N ALA A 242 -11.46 -0.76 4.82
CA ALA A 242 -11.83 0.65 4.95
C ALA A 242 -10.63 1.59 5.14
N ALA A 243 -9.49 1.05 5.58
CA ALA A 243 -8.29 1.81 5.93
C ALA A 243 -7.24 1.84 4.82
N SER A 244 -7.30 0.97 3.81
CA SER A 244 -6.30 0.86 2.77
C SER A 244 -6.89 0.43 1.43
N ASN A 245 -6.08 0.50 0.38
CA ASN A 245 -6.48 0.13 -0.97
C ASN A 245 -6.15 -1.33 -1.34
N ASN A 246 -5.83 -2.17 -0.36
CA ASN A 246 -5.49 -3.55 -0.65
C ASN A 246 -6.75 -4.37 -0.91
N HIS A 247 -6.75 -5.06 -2.04
CA HIS A 247 -7.78 -6.03 -2.36
C HIS A 247 -7.67 -7.22 -1.40
N GLN A 248 -8.63 -7.38 -0.52
CA GLN A 248 -8.75 -8.59 0.30
C GLN A 248 -9.43 -9.72 -0.47
N TYR A 249 -10.30 -9.34 -1.38
CA TYR A 249 -11.02 -10.28 -2.22
C TYR A 249 -11.38 -9.63 -3.53
N ASN A 250 -11.26 -10.38 -4.62
CA ASN A 250 -11.65 -9.95 -5.94
C ASN A 250 -12.28 -11.10 -6.72
N SER A 251 -13.46 -10.88 -7.25
CA SER A 251 -14.20 -11.87 -8.02
C SER A 251 -15.16 -11.19 -9.00
N GLY A 252 -15.81 -11.95 -9.86
CA GLY A 252 -16.82 -11.41 -10.79
C GLY A 252 -17.45 -12.52 -11.64
N SER A 253 -18.43 -12.13 -12.44
CA SER A 253 -19.07 -12.99 -13.42
C SER A 253 -19.08 -12.31 -14.79
N ASN A 254 -18.66 -13.02 -15.81
CA ASN A 254 -18.69 -12.56 -17.20
C ASN A 254 -20.04 -12.80 -17.89
N TYR A 255 -21.03 -13.34 -17.16
CA TYR A 255 -22.30 -13.79 -17.73
C TYR A 255 -23.53 -13.08 -17.17
N LEU A 256 -23.40 -12.49 -15.97
CA LEU A 256 -24.52 -11.90 -15.24
C LEU A 256 -24.71 -10.41 -15.50
N GLY A 257 -24.15 -9.88 -16.58
CA GLY A 257 -24.38 -8.49 -16.93
C GLY A 257 -25.82 -8.20 -17.36
N ALA A 258 -26.24 -6.96 -17.22
CA ALA A 258 -27.60 -6.50 -17.51
C ALA A 258 -28.01 -6.60 -19.00
N ARG A 259 -27.04 -6.73 -19.92
CA ARG A 259 -27.31 -6.96 -21.35
C ARG A 259 -28.11 -8.25 -21.61
N SER A 260 -27.96 -9.25 -20.75
CA SER A 260 -28.75 -10.48 -20.85
C SER A 260 -30.24 -10.18 -20.75
N ILE A 261 -30.60 -9.20 -19.92
CA ILE A 261 -31.98 -8.73 -19.77
C ILE A 261 -32.45 -8.00 -21.04
N ASP A 262 -31.57 -7.22 -21.69
CA ASP A 262 -31.91 -6.55 -22.97
C ASP A 262 -32.26 -7.56 -24.05
N PHE A 263 -31.53 -8.67 -24.10
CA PHE A 263 -31.84 -9.78 -25.01
C PHE A 263 -33.12 -10.50 -24.64
N MET A 264 -33.45 -10.69 -23.35
CA MET A 264 -34.71 -11.24 -22.89
C MET A 264 -35.91 -10.36 -23.33
N ILE A 265 -35.75 -9.02 -23.17
CA ILE A 265 -36.78 -8.06 -23.63
C ILE A 265 -36.93 -8.11 -25.13
N ARG A 266 -35.83 -8.21 -25.89
CA ARG A 266 -35.85 -8.34 -27.35
C ARG A 266 -36.59 -9.58 -27.78
N ASP A 267 -36.30 -10.73 -27.18
CA ASP A 267 -36.97 -11.97 -27.53
C ASP A 267 -38.48 -11.91 -27.17
N TRP A 268 -38.81 -11.30 -26.02
CA TRP A 268 -40.22 -11.06 -25.64
C TRP A 268 -40.94 -10.13 -26.65
N TYR A 269 -40.27 -9.06 -27.11
CA TYR A 269 -40.80 -8.17 -28.15
C TYR A 269 -41.04 -8.93 -29.46
N LEU A 270 -40.10 -9.75 -29.88
CA LEU A 270 -40.24 -10.55 -31.11
C LEU A 270 -41.38 -11.58 -30.99
N GLU A 271 -41.61 -12.18 -29.85
CA GLU A 271 -42.76 -13.05 -29.64
C GLU A 271 -44.12 -12.30 -29.78
N LYS A 272 -44.16 -11.03 -29.36
CA LYS A 272 -45.33 -10.17 -29.59
C LYS A 272 -45.54 -9.86 -31.10
N ILE A 273 -44.46 -9.57 -31.84
CA ILE A 273 -44.53 -9.33 -33.27
C ILE A 273 -44.91 -10.59 -34.05
N LYS A 274 -44.45 -11.75 -33.67
CA LYS A 274 -44.84 -13.02 -34.30
C LYS A 274 -46.36 -13.27 -34.29
N GLN A 275 -47.08 -12.69 -33.36
CA GLN A 275 -48.56 -12.76 -33.34
C GLN A 275 -49.20 -11.94 -34.44
N GLN A 276 -48.42 -11.11 -35.16
CA GLN A 276 -48.85 -10.28 -36.29
C GLN A 276 -48.09 -10.72 -37.55
N PRO A 277 -48.65 -11.63 -38.41
CA PRO A 277 -47.89 -12.26 -39.50
C PRO A 277 -47.24 -11.27 -40.47
N ALA A 278 -47.90 -10.16 -40.80
CA ALA A 278 -47.34 -9.14 -41.68
C ALA A 278 -46.08 -8.46 -41.07
N MET A 279 -46.14 -8.12 -39.80
CA MET A 279 -45.00 -7.50 -39.09
C MET A 279 -43.86 -8.48 -38.94
N TRP A 280 -44.15 -9.74 -38.64
CA TRP A 280 -43.12 -10.77 -38.57
C TRP A 280 -42.41 -10.99 -39.89
N SER A 281 -43.14 -11.06 -41.00
CA SER A 281 -42.55 -11.16 -42.35
C SER A 281 -41.71 -9.95 -42.71
N MET A 282 -42.16 -8.74 -42.36
CA MET A 282 -41.39 -7.50 -42.55
C MET A 282 -40.08 -7.56 -41.73
N TYR A 283 -40.12 -7.92 -40.44
CA TYR A 283 -38.91 -8.04 -39.62
C TYR A 283 -37.93 -9.06 -40.21
N GLN A 284 -38.41 -10.24 -40.63
CA GLN A 284 -37.52 -11.24 -41.25
C GLN A 284 -36.87 -10.76 -42.52
N THR A 285 -37.58 -9.99 -43.32
CA THR A 285 -37.06 -9.40 -44.56
C THR A 285 -35.95 -8.38 -44.24
N LEU A 286 -36.23 -7.50 -43.30
CA LEU A 286 -35.22 -6.50 -42.86
C LEU A 286 -33.99 -7.15 -42.24
N ALA A 287 -34.16 -8.10 -41.34
CA ALA A 287 -33.05 -8.80 -40.70
C ALA A 287 -32.22 -9.65 -41.70
N LYS A 288 -32.82 -10.11 -42.77
CA LYS A 288 -32.12 -10.76 -43.89
C LYS A 288 -31.33 -9.77 -44.72
N ALA A 289 -31.90 -8.59 -44.99
CA ALA A 289 -31.25 -7.54 -45.74
C ALA A 289 -30.11 -6.87 -44.94
N ASN A 290 -30.29 -6.71 -43.64
CA ASN A 290 -29.29 -6.15 -42.73
C ASN A 290 -29.16 -7.03 -41.48
N PRO A 291 -28.14 -7.90 -41.39
CA PRO A 291 -27.94 -8.82 -40.28
C PRO A 291 -27.72 -8.13 -38.92
N THR A 292 -27.50 -6.81 -38.89
CA THR A 292 -27.30 -6.04 -37.65
C THR A 292 -28.58 -5.41 -37.10
N ILE A 293 -29.74 -5.59 -37.75
CA ILE A 293 -31.07 -5.16 -37.30
C ILE A 293 -31.39 -5.68 -35.89
N PRO A 294 -31.09 -6.94 -35.50
CA PRO A 294 -31.28 -7.41 -34.14
C PRO A 294 -30.50 -6.59 -33.08
N ASN A 295 -29.34 -6.01 -33.44
CA ASN A 295 -28.57 -5.14 -32.57
C ASN A 295 -29.27 -3.81 -32.33
N ALA A 296 -29.84 -3.21 -33.38
CA ALA A 296 -30.65 -1.98 -33.26
C ALA A 296 -31.89 -2.20 -32.40
N LEU A 297 -32.60 -3.33 -32.58
CA LEU A 297 -33.72 -3.69 -31.72
C LEU A 297 -33.29 -3.87 -30.27
N THR A 298 -32.13 -4.52 -30.01
CA THR A 298 -31.60 -4.68 -28.65
C THR A 298 -31.32 -3.32 -28.01
N LEU A 299 -30.82 -2.34 -28.76
CA LEU A 299 -30.65 -0.97 -28.29
C LEU A 299 -31.99 -0.32 -27.88
N SER A 300 -33.03 -0.49 -28.68
CA SER A 300 -34.38 0.02 -28.36
C SER A 300 -34.93 -0.65 -27.08
N CYS A 301 -34.69 -1.95 -26.91
CA CYS A 301 -35.05 -2.69 -25.67
C CYS A 301 -34.29 -2.19 -24.44
N ARG A 302 -32.98 -1.94 -24.54
CA ARG A 302 -32.17 -1.35 -23.48
C ARG A 302 -32.73 0.02 -23.06
N ARG A 303 -32.97 0.91 -23.98
CA ARG A 303 -33.54 2.25 -23.71
C ARG A 303 -34.90 2.15 -23.03
N ALA A 304 -35.75 1.24 -23.48
CA ALA A 304 -37.04 1.02 -22.85
C ALA A 304 -36.92 0.51 -21.41
N LYS A 305 -35.95 -0.38 -21.12
CA LYS A 305 -35.63 -0.84 -19.77
C LYS A 305 -35.15 0.32 -18.88
N GLU A 306 -34.21 1.13 -19.36
CA GLU A 306 -33.66 2.25 -18.64
C GLU A 306 -34.73 3.32 -18.35
N GLN A 307 -35.55 3.64 -19.34
CA GLN A 307 -36.69 4.54 -19.20
C GLN A 307 -37.73 3.98 -18.18
N LEU A 308 -38.00 2.68 -18.20
CA LEU A 308 -38.91 2.04 -17.26
C LEU A 308 -38.48 2.24 -15.81
N TYR A 309 -37.19 2.01 -15.52
CA TYR A 309 -36.69 2.10 -14.16
C TYR A 309 -36.44 3.56 -13.70
N SER A 310 -36.21 4.48 -14.62
CA SER A 310 -36.07 5.92 -14.30
C SER A 310 -37.41 6.66 -14.24
N SER A 311 -38.46 6.12 -14.86
CA SER A 311 -39.78 6.76 -14.90
C SER A 311 -40.59 6.52 -13.63
N PRO A 312 -41.20 7.56 -13.05
CA PRO A 312 -42.15 7.38 -11.94
C PRO A 312 -43.36 6.53 -12.29
N SER A 313 -43.80 6.52 -13.56
CA SER A 313 -44.95 5.73 -14.02
C SER A 313 -44.68 4.24 -14.14
N LYS A 314 -43.41 3.81 -14.02
CA LYS A 314 -43.02 2.40 -14.21
C LYS A 314 -43.55 1.79 -15.50
N LEU A 315 -43.51 2.61 -16.56
CA LEU A 315 -44.00 2.28 -17.90
C LEU A 315 -43.05 2.87 -18.93
N SER A 316 -42.72 2.09 -19.95
CA SER A 316 -42.03 2.56 -21.14
C SER A 316 -42.63 1.96 -22.41
N VAL A 317 -42.15 2.38 -23.56
CA VAL A 317 -42.57 1.87 -24.90
C VAL A 317 -41.30 1.48 -25.66
N ILE A 318 -41.28 0.25 -26.17
CA ILE A 318 -40.20 -0.18 -27.07
C ILE A 318 -40.61 0.32 -28.46
N ASN A 319 -39.93 1.35 -28.96
CA ASN A 319 -40.08 1.88 -30.32
C ASN A 319 -38.93 1.36 -31.17
N PHE A 320 -39.27 0.79 -32.34
CA PHE A 320 -38.29 0.25 -33.25
C PHE A 320 -38.70 0.50 -34.72
N GLY A 321 -38.10 1.46 -35.39
CA GLY A 321 -38.35 1.82 -36.76
C GLY A 321 -39.85 1.97 -37.08
N LEU A 322 -40.32 1.32 -38.13
CA LEU A 322 -41.73 1.32 -38.59
C LEU A 322 -42.60 0.33 -37.84
N PHE A 323 -42.06 -0.42 -36.84
CA PHE A 323 -42.82 -1.38 -36.07
C PHE A 323 -43.71 -0.73 -35.03
N PRO A 324 -44.83 -1.36 -34.65
CA PRO A 324 -45.70 -0.80 -33.62
C PRO A 324 -44.97 -0.73 -32.26
N GLY A 325 -45.09 0.42 -31.59
CA GLY A 325 -44.59 0.59 -30.22
C GLY A 325 -45.29 -0.39 -29.27
N ILE A 326 -44.48 -1.19 -28.57
CA ILE A 326 -45.00 -2.15 -27.60
C ILE A 326 -44.75 -1.65 -26.18
N ARG A 327 -45.83 -1.53 -25.38
CA ARG A 327 -45.74 -1.12 -23.99
C ARG A 327 -45.00 -2.17 -23.15
N LEU A 328 -44.07 -1.75 -22.33
CA LEU A 328 -43.34 -2.55 -21.38
C LEU A 328 -43.64 -2.00 -19.98
N THR A 329 -44.23 -2.82 -19.12
CA THR A 329 -44.48 -2.49 -17.70
C THR A 329 -43.47 -3.18 -16.80
N GLU A 330 -43.30 -2.67 -15.57
CA GLU A 330 -42.44 -3.33 -14.56
C GLU A 330 -42.87 -4.82 -14.34
N LYS A 331 -44.18 -5.11 -14.32
CA LYS A 331 -44.69 -6.45 -14.19
C LYS A 331 -44.32 -7.35 -15.39
N ASP A 332 -44.37 -6.83 -16.61
CA ASP A 332 -43.94 -7.59 -17.80
C ASP A 332 -42.44 -7.89 -17.74
N LEU A 333 -41.66 -6.93 -17.36
CA LEU A 333 -40.19 -7.07 -17.25
C LEU A 333 -39.82 -8.06 -16.13
N ASP A 334 -40.42 -7.95 -14.93
CA ASP A 334 -40.20 -8.90 -13.85
C ASP A 334 -40.52 -10.32 -14.27
N LYS A 335 -41.65 -10.50 -14.95
CA LYS A 335 -42.06 -11.83 -15.49
C LYS A 335 -41.02 -12.35 -16.49
N VAL A 336 -40.56 -11.51 -17.42
CA VAL A 336 -39.54 -11.87 -18.41
C VAL A 336 -38.23 -12.30 -17.73
N ILE A 337 -37.77 -11.54 -16.73
CA ILE A 337 -36.54 -11.86 -16.01
C ILE A 337 -36.66 -13.14 -15.19
N ASP A 338 -37.82 -13.38 -14.54
CA ASP A 338 -38.04 -14.53 -13.66
C ASP A 338 -38.34 -15.84 -14.41
N GLU A 339 -38.99 -15.76 -15.55
CA GLU A 339 -39.41 -16.95 -16.30
C GLU A 339 -38.44 -17.35 -17.43
N THR A 340 -37.51 -16.46 -17.86
CA THR A 340 -36.56 -16.77 -18.93
C THR A 340 -35.28 -17.40 -18.38
N PRO A 341 -34.98 -18.66 -18.74
CA PRO A 341 -33.69 -19.26 -18.42
C PRO A 341 -32.53 -18.48 -19.05
N ILE A 342 -31.60 -17.99 -18.25
CA ILE A 342 -30.48 -17.18 -18.77
C ILE A 342 -29.58 -17.99 -19.70
N ALA A 343 -29.42 -19.29 -19.47
CA ALA A 343 -28.61 -20.17 -20.32
C ALA A 343 -29.10 -20.17 -21.78
N LYS A 344 -30.41 -20.05 -22.02
CA LYS A 344 -31.01 -19.95 -23.38
C LYS A 344 -30.52 -18.69 -24.08
N ILE A 345 -30.43 -17.57 -23.37
CA ILE A 345 -30.00 -16.29 -23.89
C ILE A 345 -28.47 -16.28 -24.18
N LEU A 346 -27.68 -16.76 -23.23
CA LEU A 346 -26.22 -16.77 -23.33
C LEU A 346 -25.72 -17.73 -24.42
N LYS A 347 -26.40 -18.86 -24.64
CA LYS A 347 -26.09 -19.79 -25.73
C LYS A 347 -26.13 -19.10 -27.09
N VAL A 348 -27.10 -18.22 -27.30
CA VAL A 348 -27.30 -17.53 -28.59
C VAL A 348 -26.45 -16.26 -28.70
N THR A 349 -26.26 -15.53 -27.59
CA THR A 349 -25.67 -14.18 -27.62
C THR A 349 -24.15 -14.17 -27.46
N ILE A 350 -23.59 -15.13 -26.73
CA ILE A 350 -22.13 -15.23 -26.50
C ILE A 350 -21.58 -16.61 -26.84
N ASN A 351 -22.35 -17.44 -27.50
CA ASN A 351 -21.99 -18.80 -27.90
C ASN A 351 -21.48 -19.65 -26.73
N LEU A 352 -22.16 -19.55 -25.57
CA LEU A 352 -21.81 -20.31 -24.38
C LEU A 352 -21.89 -21.80 -24.68
N ASN A 353 -20.91 -22.57 -24.26
CA ASN A 353 -20.86 -24.00 -24.53
C ASN A 353 -21.96 -24.79 -23.79
N SER A 354 -22.25 -25.99 -24.28
CA SER A 354 -23.36 -26.81 -23.75
C SER A 354 -23.14 -27.24 -22.30
N GLN A 355 -21.91 -27.41 -21.86
CA GLN A 355 -21.58 -27.79 -20.48
C GLN A 355 -21.85 -26.65 -19.51
N GLU A 356 -21.45 -25.44 -19.84
CA GLU A 356 -21.73 -24.22 -19.05
C GLU A 356 -23.23 -23.94 -19.00
N CYS A 357 -23.94 -24.09 -20.14
CA CYS A 357 -25.41 -23.99 -20.17
C CYS A 357 -26.07 -25.01 -19.26
N ALA A 358 -25.59 -26.26 -19.23
CA ALA A 358 -26.11 -27.31 -18.38
C ALA A 358 -25.95 -27.02 -16.87
N LEU A 359 -24.81 -26.44 -16.48
CA LEU A 359 -24.56 -26.00 -15.10
C LEU A 359 -25.49 -24.88 -14.64
N MET A 360 -25.88 -23.97 -15.55
CA MET A 360 -26.85 -22.92 -15.25
C MET A 360 -28.29 -23.46 -15.16
N GLY A 361 -28.59 -24.50 -15.90
CA GLY A 361 -29.92 -25.13 -15.92
C GLY A 361 -31.01 -24.12 -16.36
N ASN A 362 -32.18 -24.25 -15.72
CA ASN A 362 -33.35 -23.38 -15.98
C ASN A 362 -33.43 -22.16 -15.06
N LYS A 363 -32.29 -21.74 -14.48
CA LYS A 363 -32.25 -20.61 -13.54
C LYS A 363 -32.44 -19.28 -14.25
N SER A 364 -33.23 -18.41 -13.61
CA SER A 364 -33.43 -17.02 -14.05
C SER A 364 -32.19 -16.17 -13.70
N TRP A 365 -32.14 -14.96 -14.27
CA TRP A 365 -31.07 -13.99 -13.95
C TRP A 365 -31.00 -13.71 -12.44
N LYS A 366 -32.15 -13.46 -11.79
CA LYS A 366 -32.22 -13.16 -10.35
C LYS A 366 -31.74 -14.34 -9.50
N MET A 367 -32.10 -15.56 -9.88
CA MET A 367 -31.67 -16.79 -9.16
C MET A 367 -30.16 -16.97 -9.25
N LEU A 368 -29.54 -16.83 -10.43
CA LEU A 368 -28.13 -16.99 -10.61
C LEU A 368 -27.35 -15.82 -9.95
N PHE A 369 -27.88 -14.62 -9.96
CA PHE A 369 -27.27 -13.48 -9.26
C PHE A 369 -27.22 -13.74 -7.74
N LYS A 370 -28.32 -14.20 -7.15
CA LYS A 370 -28.36 -14.55 -5.73
C LYS A 370 -27.40 -15.69 -5.38
N GLU A 371 -27.36 -16.74 -6.20
CA GLU A 371 -26.44 -17.87 -6.04
C GLU A 371 -24.99 -17.41 -6.12
N PHE A 372 -24.64 -16.63 -7.14
CA PHE A 372 -23.33 -16.04 -7.29
C PHE A 372 -22.89 -15.22 -6.06
N LEU A 373 -23.77 -14.37 -5.52
CA LEU A 373 -23.46 -13.59 -4.32
C LEU A 373 -23.24 -14.47 -3.09
N ASN A 374 -24.06 -15.54 -2.92
CA ASN A 374 -23.89 -16.49 -1.82
C ASN A 374 -22.56 -17.23 -1.90
N ASP A 375 -22.17 -17.68 -3.09
CA ASP A 375 -20.89 -18.35 -3.31
C ASP A 375 -19.71 -17.41 -2.96
N LYS A 376 -19.80 -16.16 -3.41
CA LYS A 376 -18.74 -15.17 -3.12
C LYS A 376 -18.70 -14.79 -1.65
N LYS A 377 -19.84 -14.69 -0.97
CA LYS A 377 -19.90 -14.50 0.49
C LYS A 377 -19.24 -15.66 1.22
N ALA A 378 -19.51 -16.90 0.81
CA ALA A 378 -18.90 -18.09 1.41
C ALA A 378 -17.36 -18.10 1.21
N GLU A 379 -16.89 -17.75 0.01
CA GLU A 379 -15.45 -17.61 -0.28
C GLU A 379 -14.78 -16.53 0.61
N MET A 380 -15.38 -15.34 0.71
CA MET A 380 -14.91 -14.25 1.56
C MET A 380 -14.87 -14.65 3.04
N THR A 381 -15.92 -15.34 3.52
CA THR A 381 -15.98 -15.84 4.91
C THR A 381 -14.85 -16.82 5.21
N LYS A 382 -14.53 -17.73 4.28
CA LYS A 382 -13.39 -18.66 4.42
C LYS A 382 -12.05 -17.95 4.49
N GLN A 383 -11.92 -16.79 3.84
CA GLN A 383 -10.72 -15.94 3.87
C GLN A 383 -10.70 -14.97 5.05
N GLY A 384 -11.68 -15.01 5.95
CA GLY A 384 -11.75 -14.15 7.12
C GLY A 384 -12.15 -12.69 6.82
N VAL A 385 -12.64 -12.41 5.60
CA VAL A 385 -13.08 -11.06 5.20
C VAL A 385 -14.42 -10.73 5.88
N LYS A 386 -14.43 -9.66 6.68
CA LYS A 386 -15.63 -9.16 7.39
C LYS A 386 -16.17 -7.93 6.66
N ILE A 387 -17.39 -8.02 6.15
CA ILE A 387 -18.03 -6.93 5.43
C ILE A 387 -18.76 -6.01 6.41
N GLY A 388 -18.42 -4.73 6.42
CA GLY A 388 -19.06 -3.70 7.25
C GLY A 388 -19.91 -2.71 6.45
N CYS A 389 -19.69 -2.62 5.13
CA CYS A 389 -20.43 -1.75 4.22
C CYS A 389 -20.44 -2.34 2.83
N VAL A 390 -21.54 -2.15 2.09
CA VAL A 390 -21.66 -2.52 0.67
C VAL A 390 -21.89 -1.27 -0.15
N ILE A 391 -21.14 -1.11 -1.25
CA ILE A 391 -21.34 -0.06 -2.23
C ILE A 391 -21.84 -0.71 -3.52
N LEU A 392 -22.93 -0.22 -4.04
CA LEU A 392 -23.44 -0.60 -5.34
C LEU A 392 -23.06 0.46 -6.37
N THR A 393 -22.38 0.02 -7.42
CA THR A 393 -22.00 0.83 -8.58
C THR A 393 -22.40 0.13 -9.89
N GLY A 394 -22.15 0.80 -11.03
CA GLY A 394 -22.64 0.35 -12.32
C GLY A 394 -24.11 0.69 -12.54
N SER A 395 -24.48 1.13 -13.75
CA SER A 395 -25.83 1.61 -14.05
C SER A 395 -26.93 0.58 -13.77
N ALA A 396 -26.62 -0.70 -13.92
CA ALA A 396 -27.57 -1.79 -13.67
C ALA A 396 -27.85 -2.04 -12.19
N SER A 397 -27.05 -1.53 -11.28
CA SER A 397 -27.32 -1.57 -9.84
C SER A 397 -28.59 -0.81 -9.44
N LYS A 398 -29.06 0.11 -10.29
CA LYS A 398 -30.34 0.83 -10.12
C LYS A 398 -31.59 -0.04 -10.30
N MET A 399 -31.47 -1.25 -10.83
CA MET A 399 -32.62 -2.18 -10.96
C MET A 399 -33.13 -2.52 -9.55
N PRO A 400 -34.45 -2.35 -9.25
CA PRO A 400 -34.97 -2.40 -7.86
C PRO A 400 -34.75 -3.72 -7.13
N PHE A 401 -34.57 -4.82 -7.85
CA PHE A 401 -34.33 -6.14 -7.27
C PHE A 401 -32.85 -6.36 -6.88
N VAL A 402 -31.91 -5.62 -7.45
CA VAL A 402 -30.48 -5.77 -7.15
C VAL A 402 -30.18 -5.47 -5.68
N PRO A 403 -30.51 -4.27 -5.13
CA PRO A 403 -30.26 -3.98 -3.72
C PRO A 403 -30.99 -4.92 -2.78
N ARG A 404 -32.21 -5.37 -3.12
CA ARG A 404 -32.96 -6.34 -2.30
C ARG A 404 -32.22 -7.66 -2.18
N ILE A 405 -31.73 -8.21 -3.30
CA ILE A 405 -30.98 -9.47 -3.31
C ILE A 405 -29.65 -9.30 -2.54
N VAL A 406 -28.98 -8.17 -2.71
CA VAL A 406 -27.71 -7.89 -1.99
C VAL A 406 -27.94 -7.88 -0.47
N LEU A 407 -28.96 -7.17 0.03
CA LEU A 407 -29.29 -7.14 1.46
C LEU A 407 -29.76 -8.50 1.98
N GLU A 408 -30.44 -9.29 1.15
CA GLU A 408 -30.85 -10.64 1.51
C GLU A 408 -29.66 -11.58 1.69
N VAL A 409 -28.66 -11.46 0.84
CA VAL A 409 -27.44 -12.27 0.90
C VAL A 409 -26.50 -11.77 2.01
N PHE A 410 -26.21 -10.47 2.06
CA PHE A 410 -25.34 -9.84 3.07
C PHE A 410 -26.17 -9.28 4.23
N ASN A 411 -26.93 -10.17 4.88
CA ASN A 411 -27.88 -9.83 5.95
C ASN A 411 -27.23 -9.29 7.24
N GLU A 412 -25.91 -9.42 7.38
CA GLU A 412 -25.10 -8.77 8.41
C GLU A 412 -24.90 -7.27 8.19
N VAL A 413 -25.10 -6.79 6.96
CA VAL A 413 -24.99 -5.38 6.60
C VAL A 413 -26.37 -4.73 6.78
N SER A 414 -26.42 -3.66 7.58
CA SER A 414 -27.66 -2.89 7.74
C SER A 414 -28.04 -2.16 6.44
N ALA A 415 -29.32 -1.85 6.26
CA ALA A 415 -29.78 -1.07 5.11
C ALA A 415 -29.06 0.30 5.03
N ASP A 416 -28.72 0.91 6.17
CA ASP A 416 -27.97 2.17 6.23
C ASP A 416 -26.49 2.02 5.82
N SER A 417 -25.98 0.81 5.84
CA SER A 417 -24.62 0.45 5.39
C SER A 417 -24.59 -0.03 3.94
N LEU A 418 -25.73 -0.14 3.27
CA LEU A 418 -25.82 -0.26 1.82
C LEU A 418 -25.79 1.14 1.21
N LYS A 419 -24.70 1.47 0.53
CA LYS A 419 -24.52 2.77 -0.11
C LYS A 419 -24.71 2.65 -1.61
N TYR A 420 -25.35 3.67 -2.14
CA TYR A 420 -25.47 3.87 -3.59
C TYR A 420 -24.59 5.04 -3.98
N ASP A 421 -23.90 4.90 -5.08
CA ASP A 421 -23.38 6.09 -5.72
C ASP A 421 -24.55 6.92 -6.26
N MET A 422 -24.51 8.21 -6.03
CA MET A 422 -25.51 9.13 -6.56
C MET A 422 -25.51 9.15 -8.11
N ASP A 423 -24.34 8.86 -8.69
CA ASP A 423 -24.15 8.77 -10.13
C ASP A 423 -23.28 7.55 -10.49
N PRO A 424 -23.85 6.33 -10.40
CA PRO A 424 -23.07 5.10 -10.57
C PRO A 424 -22.48 4.93 -11.96
N SER A 425 -22.99 5.61 -12.97
CA SER A 425 -22.39 5.63 -14.32
C SER A 425 -21.06 6.38 -14.36
N ARG A 426 -20.75 7.22 -13.37
CA ARG A 426 -19.55 8.06 -13.32
C ARG A 426 -18.54 7.67 -12.25
N THR A 427 -18.88 6.71 -11.42
CA THR A 427 -18.02 6.29 -10.30
C THR A 427 -16.64 5.89 -10.80
N ILE A 428 -16.60 5.06 -11.82
CA ILE A 428 -15.35 4.55 -12.39
C ILE A 428 -14.57 5.68 -13.09
N SER A 429 -15.20 6.47 -13.96
CA SER A 429 -14.51 7.53 -14.70
C SER A 429 -13.95 8.62 -13.79
N LYS A 430 -14.69 9.03 -12.74
CA LYS A 430 -14.20 9.96 -11.73
C LYS A 430 -13.02 9.36 -10.96
N GLY A 431 -13.14 8.09 -10.54
CA GLY A 431 -12.04 7.38 -9.89
C GLY A 431 -10.81 7.28 -10.77
N LEU A 432 -10.96 6.97 -12.05
CA LEU A 432 -9.87 6.94 -13.03
C LEU A 432 -9.18 8.31 -13.15
N ALA A 433 -9.95 9.41 -13.20
CA ALA A 433 -9.39 10.74 -13.21
C ALA A 433 -8.57 11.08 -11.96
N LEU A 434 -8.84 10.41 -10.81
CA LEU A 434 -8.10 10.55 -9.55
C LEU A 434 -6.83 9.68 -9.48
N VAL A 435 -6.69 8.65 -10.32
CA VAL A 435 -5.54 7.72 -10.29
C VAL A 435 -4.21 8.46 -10.48
N GLY A 436 -4.13 9.30 -11.51
CA GLY A 436 -2.91 10.06 -11.80
C GLY A 436 -2.49 10.97 -10.64
N PRO A 437 -3.38 11.85 -10.15
CA PRO A 437 -3.14 12.65 -8.97
C PRO A 437 -2.69 11.86 -7.74
N SER A 438 -3.34 10.75 -7.46
CA SER A 438 -3.01 9.84 -6.35
C SER A 438 -1.61 9.25 -6.51
N ASN A 439 -1.25 8.80 -7.72
CA ASN A 439 0.07 8.27 -8.02
C ASN A 439 1.18 9.33 -7.92
N GLU A 440 0.92 10.57 -8.33
CA GLU A 440 1.88 11.68 -8.17
C GLU A 440 2.10 12.04 -6.70
N LYS A 441 1.03 12.12 -5.92
CA LYS A 441 1.14 12.31 -4.45
C LYS A 441 1.98 11.20 -3.82
N SER A 442 1.75 9.96 -4.22
CA SER A 442 2.50 8.81 -3.73
C SER A 442 3.99 8.86 -4.09
N LYS A 443 4.33 9.26 -5.33
CA LYS A 443 5.73 9.46 -5.75
C LYS A 443 6.41 10.60 -4.98
N ALA A 444 5.71 11.72 -4.82
CA ALA A 444 6.23 12.85 -4.05
C ALA A 444 6.47 12.45 -2.58
N PHE A 445 5.55 11.73 -1.97
CA PHE A 445 5.71 11.17 -0.63
C PHE A 445 6.94 10.24 -0.55
N GLN A 446 7.13 9.35 -1.53
CA GLN A 446 8.29 8.46 -1.56
C GLN A 446 9.61 9.23 -1.65
N ASN A 447 9.66 10.32 -2.41
CA ASN A 447 10.84 11.17 -2.49
C ASN A 447 11.13 11.87 -1.15
N ASP A 448 10.11 12.41 -0.50
CA ASP A 448 10.25 13.03 0.82
C ASP A 448 10.65 12.00 1.89
N LEU A 449 10.13 10.78 1.81
CA LEU A 449 10.53 9.68 2.67
C LEU A 449 12.00 9.28 2.48
N ASN A 450 12.44 9.18 1.22
CA ASN A 450 13.84 8.91 0.91
C ASN A 450 14.75 10.01 1.47
N HIS A 451 14.35 11.27 1.33
CA HIS A 451 15.06 12.40 1.93
C HIS A 451 15.13 12.30 3.47
N LEU A 452 14.04 11.90 4.13
CA LEU A 452 14.04 11.64 5.57
C LEU A 452 15.04 10.55 5.93
N ILE A 453 15.01 9.42 5.22
CA ILE A 453 15.88 8.28 5.47
C ILE A 453 17.36 8.61 5.20
N ASP A 454 17.64 9.21 4.03
CA ASP A 454 19.02 9.39 3.57
C ASP A 454 19.72 10.61 4.17
N GLU A 455 18.96 11.66 4.56
CA GLU A 455 19.57 12.91 5.02
C GLU A 455 19.28 13.26 6.49
N LYS A 456 18.17 12.78 7.06
CA LYS A 456 17.75 13.15 8.41
C LYS A 456 17.91 12.03 9.43
N LEU A 457 17.80 10.76 9.05
CA LEU A 457 17.81 9.65 10.00
C LEU A 457 19.09 9.60 10.83
N GLU A 458 20.26 9.71 10.20
CA GLU A 458 21.53 9.74 10.91
C GLU A 458 21.60 10.90 11.89
N LYS A 459 21.14 12.09 11.51
CA LYS A 459 21.09 13.28 12.39
C LYS A 459 20.17 13.08 13.58
N ILE A 460 19.03 12.37 13.39
CA ILE A 460 18.11 12.03 14.47
C ILE A 460 18.78 11.09 15.47
N VAL A 461 19.46 10.05 14.99
CA VAL A 461 20.20 9.13 15.86
C VAL A 461 21.32 9.86 16.58
N GLU A 462 22.15 10.64 15.87
CA GLU A 462 23.27 11.41 16.42
C GLU A 462 22.82 12.38 17.53
N LYS A 463 21.77 13.14 17.31
CA LYS A 463 21.17 14.04 18.31
C LYS A 463 20.85 13.34 19.62
N ASN A 464 20.47 12.06 19.57
CA ASN A 464 20.03 11.27 20.73
C ASN A 464 21.16 10.43 21.38
N ILE A 465 22.38 10.40 20.82
CA ILE A 465 23.54 9.68 21.40
C ILE A 465 23.91 10.17 22.81
N PRO A 466 23.89 11.47 23.14
CA PRO A 466 24.19 11.93 24.50
C PRO A 466 23.27 11.31 25.56
N ASP A 467 21.97 11.15 25.25
CA ASP A 467 21.03 10.51 26.16
C ASP A 467 21.36 9.02 26.31
N LEU A 468 21.71 8.33 25.20
CA LEU A 468 22.19 6.95 25.24
C LEU A 468 23.43 6.83 26.13
N GLY A 469 24.43 7.70 25.96
CA GLY A 469 25.66 7.68 26.74
C GLY A 469 25.41 7.81 28.24
N LYS A 470 24.48 8.67 28.63
CA LYS A 470 24.09 8.86 30.04
C LYS A 470 23.44 7.60 30.61
N GLU A 471 22.51 6.99 29.89
CA GLU A 471 21.85 5.75 30.31
C GLU A 471 22.85 4.58 30.39
N MET A 472 23.71 4.46 29.38
CA MET A 472 24.74 3.42 29.34
C MET A 472 25.77 3.58 30.45
N GLY A 473 26.14 4.81 30.82
CA GLY A 473 27.04 5.08 31.96
C GLY A 473 26.51 4.46 33.25
N ALA A 474 25.23 4.66 33.55
CA ALA A 474 24.60 4.11 34.73
C ALA A 474 24.47 2.58 34.69
N VAL A 475 23.95 2.05 33.57
CA VAL A 475 23.63 0.63 33.42
C VAL A 475 24.89 -0.23 33.38
N ILE A 476 25.88 0.12 32.55
CA ILE A 476 27.12 -0.63 32.38
C ILE A 476 27.94 -0.60 33.69
N SER A 477 27.99 0.57 34.31
CA SER A 477 28.64 0.69 35.64
C SER A 477 27.96 -0.22 36.70
N GLY A 478 26.60 -0.26 36.67
CA GLY A 478 25.85 -1.15 37.57
C GLY A 478 26.12 -2.63 37.33
N ILE A 479 26.42 -3.04 36.10
CA ILE A 479 26.78 -4.42 35.73
C ILE A 479 28.23 -4.74 36.11
N LEU A 480 29.16 -3.83 35.84
CA LEU A 480 30.60 -4.06 35.96
C LEU A 480 31.13 -3.88 37.39
N THR A 481 30.65 -2.87 38.13
CA THR A 481 31.17 -2.55 39.49
C THR A 481 31.10 -3.76 40.45
N PRO A 482 30.01 -4.54 40.55
CA PRO A 482 29.98 -5.73 41.40
C PRO A 482 31.04 -6.78 41.03
N LYS A 483 31.29 -6.97 39.72
CA LYS A 483 32.29 -7.92 39.21
C LYS A 483 33.70 -7.47 39.59
N MET A 484 34.02 -6.19 39.35
CA MET A 484 35.32 -5.62 39.73
C MET A 484 35.55 -5.68 41.23
N LYS A 485 34.54 -5.37 42.06
CA LYS A 485 34.62 -5.50 43.50
C LYS A 485 34.85 -6.95 43.98
N ALA A 486 34.32 -7.93 43.27
CA ALA A 486 34.55 -9.33 43.58
C ALA A 486 36.03 -9.71 43.42
N HIS A 487 36.73 -9.21 42.38
CA HIS A 487 38.16 -9.43 42.22
C HIS A 487 38.96 -8.73 43.30
N ILE A 488 38.61 -7.50 43.69
CA ILE A 488 39.26 -6.78 44.78
C ILE A 488 39.08 -7.55 46.11
N LYS A 489 37.88 -8.14 46.33
CA LYS A 489 37.64 -8.97 47.51
C LYS A 489 38.54 -10.22 47.52
N LYS A 490 38.64 -10.94 46.40
CA LYS A 490 39.53 -12.10 46.24
C LYS A 490 40.99 -11.72 46.52
N TRP A 491 41.46 -10.59 46.00
CA TRP A 491 42.79 -10.09 46.31
C TRP A 491 42.95 -9.76 47.78
N ARG A 492 41.98 -9.12 48.42
CA ARG A 492 41.99 -8.80 49.87
C ARG A 492 42.05 -10.04 50.75
N GLU A 493 41.37 -11.10 50.33
CA GLU A 493 41.29 -12.37 51.05
C GLU A 493 42.51 -13.26 50.80
N GLY A 494 43.29 -13.01 49.79
CA GLY A 494 44.51 -13.72 49.47
C GLY A 494 44.40 -14.74 48.35
N ASP A 495 43.23 -14.85 47.74
CA ASP A 495 42.99 -15.77 46.60
C ASP A 495 43.68 -15.27 45.30
N ILE A 496 43.93 -13.97 45.21
CA ILE A 496 44.74 -13.32 44.19
C ILE A 496 45.97 -12.73 44.85
N ASN A 497 47.17 -12.93 44.25
CA ASN A 497 48.43 -12.61 44.93
C ASN A 497 48.82 -11.14 44.86
N THR A 498 48.65 -10.50 43.70
CA THR A 498 49.12 -9.12 43.46
C THR A 498 48.04 -8.23 42.89
N LEU A 499 48.21 -6.91 42.98
CA LEU A 499 47.34 -5.95 42.33
C LEU A 499 47.40 -6.07 40.80
N ASP A 500 48.60 -6.34 40.25
CA ASP A 500 48.77 -6.57 38.80
C ASP A 500 48.03 -7.82 38.34
N GLU A 501 48.03 -8.89 39.09
CA GLU A 501 47.28 -10.08 38.79
C GLU A 501 45.77 -9.81 38.84
N MET A 502 45.32 -9.08 39.84
CA MET A 502 43.91 -8.63 39.94
C MET A 502 43.50 -7.77 38.74
N ASN A 503 44.34 -6.81 38.37
CA ASN A 503 44.08 -5.94 37.19
C ASN A 503 43.99 -6.77 35.91
N ARG A 504 44.89 -7.76 35.75
CA ARG A 504 44.87 -8.66 34.58
C ARG A 504 43.59 -9.49 34.55
N GLN A 505 43.19 -10.10 35.66
CA GLN A 505 41.97 -10.92 35.75
C GLN A 505 40.70 -10.06 35.44
N ILE A 506 40.63 -8.83 35.96
CA ILE A 506 39.51 -7.92 35.62
C ILE A 506 39.53 -7.58 34.13
N LYS A 507 40.72 -7.31 33.57
CA LYS A 507 40.87 -7.01 32.14
C LYS A 507 40.46 -8.21 31.26
N ASP A 508 40.85 -9.41 31.65
CA ASP A 508 40.50 -10.64 30.92
C ASP A 508 39.00 -10.94 30.97
N ASP A 509 38.37 -10.79 32.14
CA ASP A 509 36.91 -10.92 32.31
C ASP A 509 36.12 -9.83 31.56
N CYS A 510 36.73 -8.69 31.35
CA CYS A 510 36.17 -7.55 30.60
C CYS A 510 36.76 -7.39 29.19
N SER A 511 37.31 -8.47 28.61
CA SER A 511 37.74 -8.43 27.20
C SER A 511 36.60 -8.00 26.28
N GLU A 512 36.91 -7.50 25.07
CA GLU A 512 35.90 -7.01 24.12
C GLU A 512 34.83 -8.08 23.84
N GLU A 513 35.24 -9.33 23.66
CA GLU A 513 34.31 -10.44 23.42
C GLU A 513 33.41 -10.69 24.65
N ASN A 514 33.99 -10.76 25.85
CA ASN A 514 33.25 -10.97 27.08
C ASN A 514 32.30 -9.80 27.40
N LEU A 515 32.74 -8.57 27.18
CA LEU A 515 31.89 -7.38 27.33
C LEU A 515 30.72 -7.41 26.37
N THR A 516 30.97 -7.69 25.09
CA THR A 516 29.92 -7.80 24.08
C THR A 516 28.88 -8.83 24.48
N LYS A 517 29.34 -10.01 24.92
CA LYS A 517 28.49 -11.11 25.33
C LYS A 517 27.72 -10.82 26.64
N LEU A 518 28.39 -10.16 27.59
CA LEU A 518 27.79 -9.76 28.86
C LEU A 518 26.69 -8.73 28.67
N LEU A 519 26.97 -7.68 27.90
CA LEU A 519 26.06 -6.56 27.72
C LEU A 519 24.87 -6.96 26.81
N SER A 520 25.11 -7.64 25.68
CA SER A 520 24.04 -8.04 24.76
C SER A 520 23.03 -9.03 25.39
N ASN A 521 23.39 -9.74 26.46
CA ASN A 521 22.51 -10.67 27.17
C ASN A 521 21.93 -10.09 28.47
N ASP A 522 22.34 -8.89 28.88
CA ASP A 522 21.85 -8.29 30.13
C ASP A 522 20.49 -7.60 29.91
N SER A 523 19.49 -8.00 30.69
CA SER A 523 18.13 -7.50 30.58
C SER A 523 18.01 -5.98 30.88
N LYS A 524 18.85 -5.43 31.77
CA LYS A 524 18.83 -3.99 32.07
C LYS A 524 19.44 -3.19 30.96
N TYR A 525 20.49 -3.71 30.32
CA TYR A 525 21.11 -3.11 29.16
C TYR A 525 20.15 -3.06 27.97
N ILE A 526 19.50 -4.19 27.66
CA ILE A 526 18.50 -4.29 26.59
C ILE A 526 17.33 -3.31 26.84
N LYS A 527 16.80 -3.27 28.07
CA LYS A 527 15.70 -2.35 28.45
C LYS A 527 16.09 -0.87 28.33
N ALA A 528 17.33 -0.52 28.65
CA ALA A 528 17.80 0.86 28.49
C ALA A 528 17.85 1.26 27.01
N ILE A 529 18.33 0.37 26.15
CA ILE A 529 18.34 0.59 24.69
C ILE A 529 16.90 0.65 24.14
N GLU A 530 16.01 -0.24 24.59
CA GLU A 530 14.59 -0.19 24.25
C GLU A 530 13.98 1.16 24.63
N GLY A 531 14.21 1.61 25.85
CA GLY A 531 13.73 2.91 26.34
C GLY A 531 14.24 4.07 25.49
N TRP A 532 15.53 4.07 25.17
CA TRP A 532 16.14 5.08 24.31
C TRP A 532 15.57 5.06 22.87
N LEU A 533 15.47 3.88 22.26
CA LEU A 533 14.87 3.73 20.94
C LEU A 533 13.43 4.20 20.91
N LYS A 534 12.62 3.78 21.88
CA LYS A 534 11.19 4.08 21.93
C LYS A 534 10.90 5.55 22.23
N ASN A 535 11.54 6.10 23.28
CA ASN A 535 11.17 7.38 23.83
C ASN A 535 11.96 8.57 23.27
N LYS A 536 13.06 8.29 22.55
CA LYS A 536 13.93 9.32 21.96
C LYS A 536 13.96 9.18 20.44
N VAL A 537 14.70 8.22 19.90
CA VAL A 537 14.88 8.04 18.47
C VAL A 537 13.57 7.81 17.73
N GLY A 538 12.77 6.83 18.17
CA GLY A 538 11.48 6.49 17.55
C GLY A 538 10.47 7.62 17.63
N LYS A 539 10.50 8.39 18.72
CA LYS A 539 9.64 9.59 18.87
C LYS A 539 10.05 10.70 17.89
N ASP A 540 11.35 10.97 17.74
CA ASP A 540 11.83 11.98 16.79
C ASP A 540 11.53 11.56 15.33
N ILE A 541 11.68 10.28 14.99
CA ILE A 541 11.27 9.73 13.69
C ILE A 541 9.76 9.91 13.49
N ALA A 542 8.95 9.60 14.51
CA ALA A 542 7.50 9.75 14.43
C ALA A 542 7.05 11.21 14.21
N ILE A 543 7.77 12.18 14.75
CA ILE A 543 7.51 13.61 14.51
C ILE A 543 7.77 13.96 13.03
N GLU A 544 8.87 13.49 12.44
CA GLU A 544 9.15 13.70 11.01
C GLU A 544 8.10 13.02 10.12
N LEU A 545 7.73 11.77 10.44
CA LEU A 545 6.67 11.05 9.73
C LEU A 545 5.32 11.78 9.87
N LYS A 546 5.01 12.35 11.04
CA LYS A 546 3.79 13.17 11.23
C LYS A 546 3.81 14.41 10.35
N GLY A 547 4.95 15.07 10.21
CA GLY A 547 5.13 16.17 9.27
C GLY A 547 4.83 15.77 7.82
N LEU A 548 5.25 14.57 7.41
CA LEU A 548 4.90 14.01 6.10
C LEU A 548 3.40 13.70 6.00
N CYS A 549 2.81 13.05 7.01
CA CYS A 549 1.37 12.80 7.05
C CYS A 549 0.56 14.10 6.87
N ASP A 550 0.91 15.15 7.60
CA ASP A 550 0.23 16.43 7.54
C ASP A 550 0.40 17.12 6.19
N LYS A 551 1.61 17.05 5.60
CA LYS A 551 1.92 17.57 4.26
C LYS A 551 1.03 16.92 3.19
N TYR A 552 0.77 15.62 3.30
CA TYR A 552 -0.03 14.85 2.33
C TYR A 552 -1.49 14.65 2.73
N GLY A 553 -1.95 15.37 3.77
CA GLY A 553 -3.36 15.40 4.17
C GLY A 553 -3.83 14.19 4.97
N VAL A 554 -2.92 13.30 5.40
CA VAL A 554 -3.23 12.17 6.28
C VAL A 554 -3.34 12.70 7.71
N ARG A 555 -4.58 13.04 8.12
CA ARG A 555 -4.86 13.64 9.42
C ARG A 555 -5.09 12.61 10.51
N ASP A 556 -5.62 12.54 11.48
CA ASP A 556 -6.10 11.53 12.45
C ASP A 556 -5.11 10.42 12.87
N ILE A 557 -3.82 10.59 12.61
CA ILE A 557 -2.76 9.69 13.07
C ILE A 557 -1.94 10.41 14.15
N SER A 558 -1.84 9.81 15.33
CA SER A 558 -1.03 10.36 16.42
C SER A 558 0.46 10.08 16.22
N ILE A 559 1.32 10.85 16.91
CA ILE A 559 2.77 10.59 16.94
C ILE A 559 3.05 9.19 17.51
N ASP A 560 2.28 8.75 18.50
CA ASP A 560 2.46 7.42 19.11
C ASP A 560 2.16 6.30 18.11
N ASP A 561 1.18 6.49 17.21
CA ASP A 561 0.86 5.53 16.15
C ASP A 561 1.92 5.47 15.04
N LEU A 562 2.69 6.54 14.87
CA LEU A 562 3.77 6.63 13.90
C LEU A 562 5.13 6.17 14.46
N ASN A 563 5.24 5.98 15.77
CA ASN A 563 6.46 5.51 16.39
C ASN A 563 6.75 4.06 15.96
N ILE A 564 7.86 3.86 15.28
CA ILE A 564 8.26 2.56 14.72
C ILE A 564 8.56 1.49 15.77
N MET A 565 8.73 1.90 17.03
CA MET A 565 9.02 1.02 18.18
C MET A 565 7.78 0.76 19.06
N THR A 566 6.61 1.26 18.66
CA THR A 566 5.37 1.06 19.40
C THR A 566 4.29 0.49 18.48
N MET A 567 3.48 -0.41 19.04
CA MET A 567 2.31 -0.89 18.32
C MET A 567 1.33 0.26 18.12
N PRO A 568 0.92 0.57 16.87
CA PRO A 568 -0.05 1.62 16.64
C PRO A 568 -1.41 1.24 17.24
N ARG A 569 -2.07 2.22 17.83
CA ARG A 569 -3.44 2.07 18.33
C ARG A 569 -4.48 2.12 17.22
N VAL A 570 -4.09 2.74 16.11
CA VAL A 570 -4.89 2.85 14.88
C VAL A 570 -4.17 2.07 13.80
N THR A 571 -4.87 1.15 13.15
CA THR A 571 -4.36 0.49 11.95
C THR A 571 -4.23 1.54 10.86
N ILE A 572 -2.99 1.86 10.47
CA ILE A 572 -2.71 2.84 9.40
C ILE A 572 -2.81 2.13 8.04
N GLY A 573 -2.56 0.83 8.01
CA GLY A 573 -2.63 -0.06 6.84
C GLY A 573 -3.68 -1.16 6.99
N ASP A 574 -3.72 -2.08 6.03
CA ASP A 574 -4.79 -3.05 5.81
C ASP A 574 -4.77 -4.27 6.71
N VAL A 575 -3.59 -4.64 7.16
CA VAL A 575 -3.43 -5.86 7.93
C VAL A 575 -3.51 -5.46 9.40
N PRO A 576 -4.46 -6.01 10.18
CA PRO A 576 -4.34 -5.91 11.62
C PRO A 576 -2.99 -6.52 11.97
N LEU A 577 -2.06 -5.66 12.41
CA LEU A 577 -0.76 -6.12 12.90
C LEU A 577 -1.04 -7.15 13.99
N ASP A 578 -0.59 -8.38 13.78
CA ASP A 578 -0.61 -9.38 14.83
C ASP A 578 0.25 -8.83 15.99
N PRO A 579 -0.31 -8.62 17.18
CA PRO A 579 0.45 -8.10 18.30
C PRO A 579 1.69 -8.93 18.62
N LEU A 580 1.63 -10.25 18.44
CA LEU A 580 2.75 -11.15 18.69
C LEU A 580 3.83 -10.97 17.64
N GLU A 581 3.47 -10.95 16.37
CA GLU A 581 4.41 -10.73 15.26
C GLU A 581 5.09 -9.34 15.36
N PHE A 582 4.31 -8.30 15.71
CA PHE A 582 4.88 -6.97 15.94
C PHE A 582 5.86 -6.95 17.10
N MET A 583 5.52 -7.55 18.26
CA MET A 583 6.38 -7.60 19.42
C MET A 583 7.65 -8.40 19.15
N ASP A 584 7.56 -9.51 18.43
CA ASP A 584 8.71 -10.32 18.02
C ASP A 584 9.63 -9.55 17.08
N THR A 585 9.05 -8.82 16.12
CA THR A 585 9.82 -7.98 15.18
C THR A 585 10.55 -6.86 15.90
N VAL A 586 9.85 -6.12 16.76
CA VAL A 586 10.45 -5.03 17.57
C VAL A 586 11.48 -5.59 18.54
N GLY A 587 11.19 -6.70 19.22
CA GLY A 587 12.13 -7.39 20.10
C GLY A 587 13.41 -7.81 19.40
N THR A 588 13.29 -8.36 18.19
CA THR A 588 14.44 -8.75 17.35
C THR A 588 15.30 -7.52 16.99
N ILE A 589 14.68 -6.39 16.63
CA ILE A 589 15.40 -5.16 16.28
C ILE A 589 16.10 -4.59 17.51
N ILE A 590 15.43 -4.55 18.65
CA ILE A 590 16.04 -4.09 19.91
C ILE A 590 17.25 -4.95 20.26
N ALA A 591 17.13 -6.28 20.17
CA ALA A 591 18.23 -7.19 20.42
C ALA A 591 19.40 -7.00 19.43
N LEU A 592 19.08 -6.82 18.14
CA LEU A 592 20.08 -6.55 17.11
C LEU A 592 20.82 -5.23 17.37
N ILE A 593 20.09 -4.15 17.67
CA ILE A 593 20.69 -2.83 17.97
C ILE A 593 21.48 -2.91 19.28
N ALA A 594 21.00 -3.60 20.29
CA ALA A 594 21.74 -3.83 21.53
C ALA A 594 23.06 -4.59 21.28
N GLY A 595 23.02 -5.62 20.45
CA GLY A 595 24.23 -6.32 20.00
C GLY A 595 25.20 -5.42 19.24
N VAL A 596 24.68 -4.60 18.33
CA VAL A 596 25.49 -3.62 17.57
C VAL A 596 26.11 -2.59 18.48
N ILE A 597 25.38 -2.00 19.41
CA ILE A 597 25.91 -1.00 20.34
C ILE A 597 26.95 -1.63 21.27
N SER A 598 26.69 -2.82 21.82
CA SER A 598 27.64 -3.52 22.70
C SER A 598 28.94 -3.85 21.98
N ALA A 599 28.87 -4.43 20.78
CA ALA A 599 30.06 -4.74 19.97
C ALA A 599 30.85 -3.50 19.54
N THR A 600 30.16 -2.44 19.15
CA THR A 600 30.81 -1.19 18.71
C THR A 600 31.46 -0.44 19.86
N SER A 601 30.87 -0.49 21.07
CA SER A 601 31.39 0.21 22.25
C SER A 601 32.37 -0.61 23.08
N ALA A 602 32.48 -1.92 22.87
CA ALA A 602 33.25 -2.84 23.73
C ALA A 602 34.73 -2.42 23.90
N ALA A 603 35.43 -2.12 22.80
CA ALA A 603 36.81 -1.64 22.84
C ALA A 603 36.97 -0.33 23.63
N THR A 604 36.05 0.60 23.44
CA THR A 604 36.04 1.88 24.12
C THR A 604 35.74 1.72 25.60
N ILE A 605 34.80 0.86 25.97
CA ILE A 605 34.45 0.52 27.36
C ILE A 605 35.63 -0.18 28.01
N LEU A 606 36.29 -1.12 27.32
CA LEU A 606 37.50 -1.78 27.84
C LEU A 606 38.62 -0.77 28.15
N ALA A 607 38.84 0.20 27.25
CA ALA A 607 39.81 1.28 27.49
C ALA A 607 39.45 2.07 28.78
N VAL A 608 38.17 2.41 28.96
CA VAL A 608 37.69 3.07 30.18
C VAL A 608 37.92 2.19 31.40
N ILE A 609 37.61 0.90 31.35
CA ILE A 609 37.83 -0.05 32.43
C ILE A 609 39.31 -0.10 32.80
N ILE A 610 40.23 -0.16 31.86
CA ILE A 610 41.67 -0.18 32.12
C ILE A 610 42.08 1.07 32.88
N VAL A 611 41.63 2.26 32.47
CA VAL A 611 41.92 3.53 33.17
C VAL A 611 41.36 3.50 34.60
N VAL A 612 40.11 3.07 34.75
CA VAL A 612 39.43 2.99 36.05
C VAL A 612 40.12 1.98 36.99
N ILE A 613 40.51 0.81 36.50
CA ILE A 613 41.22 -0.20 37.28
C ILE A 613 42.58 0.34 37.74
N SER A 614 43.35 0.97 36.83
CA SER A 614 44.63 1.60 37.20
C SER A 614 44.46 2.66 38.28
N PHE A 615 43.47 3.53 38.14
CA PHE A 615 43.14 4.53 39.14
C PHE A 615 42.76 3.89 40.52
N ILE A 616 41.90 2.87 40.48
CA ILE A 616 41.49 2.17 41.71
C ILE A 616 42.71 1.52 42.37
N SER A 617 43.55 0.82 41.61
CA SER A 617 44.72 0.13 42.13
C SER A 617 45.75 1.10 42.74
N GLU A 618 45.98 2.23 42.08
CA GLU A 618 46.81 3.30 42.62
C GLU A 618 46.21 3.93 43.87
N SER A 619 44.90 4.14 43.90
CA SER A 619 44.19 4.61 45.10
C SER A 619 44.30 3.61 46.27
N LEU A 620 44.10 2.32 45.98
CA LEU A 620 44.29 1.26 46.97
C LEU A 620 45.75 1.22 47.49
N ALA A 621 46.74 1.31 46.59
CA ALA A 621 48.15 1.33 46.95
C ALA A 621 48.49 2.54 47.85
N ALA A 622 47.93 3.71 47.55
CA ALA A 622 48.08 4.89 48.40
C ALA A 622 47.46 4.74 49.79
N MET A 623 46.30 4.15 49.85
CA MET A 623 45.59 3.90 51.12
C MET A 623 46.28 2.79 51.94
N ILE A 624 46.86 1.80 51.28
CA ILE A 624 47.69 0.76 51.95
C ILE A 624 48.92 1.42 52.53
N PHE A 625 49.60 2.27 51.78
CA PHE A 625 50.75 2.98 52.27
C PHE A 625 50.45 3.78 53.54
N ALA A 626 49.38 4.56 53.52
CA ALA A 626 48.95 5.33 54.71
C ALA A 626 48.59 4.42 55.89
N ALA A 627 47.90 3.32 55.65
CA ALA A 627 47.51 2.34 56.67
C ALA A 627 48.74 1.65 57.24
N LEU A 628 49.74 1.29 56.48
CA LEU A 628 51.01 0.71 56.95
C LEU A 628 51.79 1.70 57.81
N ILE A 629 51.79 2.97 57.44
CA ILE A 629 52.42 4.01 58.32
C ILE A 629 51.70 4.03 59.64
N ALA A 630 50.37 3.96 59.70
CA ALA A 630 49.60 4.00 60.90
C ALA A 630 49.79 2.72 61.78
N MET A 631 50.23 1.59 61.21
CA MET A 631 50.59 0.36 61.91
C MET A 631 51.94 0.44 62.64
N GLY A 632 52.66 1.57 62.60
CA GLY A 632 53.89 1.80 63.21
C GLY A 632 55.06 0.91 62.72
N PRO A 633 55.94 0.38 63.62
CA PRO A 633 57.15 -0.33 63.19
C PRO A 633 56.89 -1.53 62.26
N VAL A 634 55.83 -2.26 62.45
CA VAL A 634 55.45 -3.40 61.58
C VAL A 634 55.14 -2.96 60.17
N GLY A 635 54.32 -1.94 60.02
CA GLY A 635 53.95 -1.42 58.73
C GLY A 635 55.13 -0.74 57.99
N ILE A 636 55.99 -0.01 58.74
CA ILE A 636 57.24 0.57 58.22
C ILE A 636 58.17 -0.53 57.70
N GLY A 637 58.23 -1.69 58.40
CA GLY A 637 58.99 -2.83 57.94
C GLY A 637 58.47 -3.39 56.58
N ILE A 638 57.17 -3.48 56.41
CA ILE A 638 56.55 -3.93 55.15
C ILE A 638 56.89 -2.93 54.04
N ILE A 639 56.76 -1.64 54.28
CA ILE A 639 57.14 -0.60 53.32
C ILE A 639 58.62 -0.72 52.91
N ALA A 640 59.51 -0.96 53.87
CA ALA A 640 60.91 -1.14 53.60
C ALA A 640 61.20 -2.34 52.70
N VAL A 641 60.51 -3.45 52.89
CA VAL A 641 60.63 -4.67 52.11
C VAL A 641 60.15 -4.41 50.67
N VAL A 642 58.96 -3.80 50.52
CA VAL A 642 58.39 -3.46 49.17
C VAL A 642 59.32 -2.52 48.41
N LEU A 643 59.91 -1.55 49.07
CA LEU A 643 60.82 -0.63 48.45
C LEU A 643 62.24 -1.19 48.26
N GLY A 644 62.56 -2.31 48.88
CA GLY A 644 63.90 -2.89 48.86
C GLY A 644 64.92 -2.00 49.58
N MET A 645 64.51 -1.32 50.68
CA MET A 645 65.30 -0.34 51.41
C MET A 645 65.34 -0.70 52.88
N GLY A 646 66.44 -0.28 53.55
CA GLY A 646 66.53 -0.44 55.02
C GLY A 646 65.59 0.52 55.75
N VAL A 647 64.95 0.08 56.84
CA VAL A 647 64.05 0.89 57.71
C VAL A 647 64.67 2.18 58.13
N THR A 648 65.96 2.19 58.48
CA THR A 648 66.73 3.35 58.94
C THR A 648 66.85 4.44 57.81
N VAL A 649 66.93 4.06 56.55
CA VAL A 649 66.98 4.96 55.41
C VAL A 649 65.62 5.66 55.18
N LEU A 650 64.52 4.88 55.28
CA LEU A 650 63.17 5.41 55.18
C LEU A 650 62.84 6.46 56.24
N VAL A 651 63.21 6.13 57.55
CA VAL A 651 62.98 7.06 58.66
C VAL A 651 63.82 8.31 58.57
N LYS A 652 65.10 8.23 58.18
CA LYS A 652 65.99 9.39 58.03
C LYS A 652 65.58 10.32 56.85
N LYS A 653 65.06 9.81 55.74
CA LYS A 653 64.66 10.60 54.57
C LYS A 653 63.22 11.07 54.58
N GLY A 654 62.44 10.66 55.55
CA GLY A 654 60.99 10.95 55.63
C GLY A 654 60.15 10.00 54.79
N ILE A 655 59.39 9.13 55.45
CA ILE A 655 58.63 8.02 54.84
C ILE A 655 57.68 8.53 53.74
N ASN A 656 57.04 9.67 53.94
CA ASN A 656 56.09 10.25 52.98
C ASN A 656 56.67 10.55 51.59
N GLY A 657 57.99 10.84 51.49
CA GLY A 657 58.68 11.07 50.22
C GLY A 657 58.80 9.83 49.33
N PHE A 658 58.45 8.64 49.82
CA PHE A 658 58.51 7.39 49.04
C PHE A 658 57.17 6.88 48.63
N LYS A 659 56.08 7.63 48.82
CA LYS A 659 54.70 7.21 48.50
C LYS A 659 54.56 6.77 47.08
N ASP A 660 55.08 7.54 46.10
CA ASP A 660 54.89 7.21 44.70
C ASP A 660 55.75 5.99 44.28
N MET A 661 57.00 5.91 44.78
CA MET A 661 57.81 4.71 44.53
C MET A 661 57.20 3.46 45.15
N PHE A 662 56.50 3.55 46.28
CA PHE A 662 55.77 2.45 46.87
C PHE A 662 54.56 2.06 46.00
N LYS A 663 53.80 3.00 45.49
CA LYS A 663 52.67 2.72 44.57
C LYS A 663 53.14 1.90 43.39
N ASP A 664 54.21 2.29 42.73
CA ASP A 664 54.71 1.59 41.55
C ASP A 664 55.20 0.19 41.88
N LYS A 665 55.96 0.03 42.95
CA LYS A 665 56.51 -1.29 43.33
C LYS A 665 55.50 -2.24 43.95
N VAL A 666 54.46 -1.76 44.64
CA VAL A 666 53.50 -2.61 45.35
C VAL A 666 52.57 -3.35 44.37
N MET A 667 52.41 -2.89 43.16
CA MET A 667 51.55 -3.51 42.16
C MET A 667 51.89 -4.99 41.93
N GLY A 668 53.16 -5.31 41.73
CA GLY A 668 53.68 -6.68 41.53
C GLY A 668 53.98 -7.43 42.82
N TRP A 669 53.74 -6.87 44.00
CA TRP A 669 54.09 -7.48 45.24
C TRP A 669 52.98 -8.27 45.89
N ASN A 670 53.28 -9.48 46.36
CA ASN A 670 52.37 -10.30 47.18
C ASN A 670 52.36 -9.77 48.62
N LEU A 671 51.55 -8.77 48.89
CA LEU A 671 51.42 -8.18 50.22
C LEU A 671 50.87 -9.15 51.23
N PRO A 672 51.32 -9.13 52.51
CA PRO A 672 50.72 -9.87 53.53
C PRO A 672 49.25 -9.60 53.72
N VAL A 673 48.39 -10.65 53.91
CA VAL A 673 46.95 -10.55 54.08
C VAL A 673 46.54 -9.48 55.10
N ILE A 674 47.29 -9.34 56.20
CA ILE A 674 47.05 -8.32 57.22
C ILE A 674 47.13 -6.90 56.67
N ALA A 675 48.03 -6.63 55.70
CA ALA A 675 48.14 -5.36 55.07
C ALA A 675 46.97 -5.12 54.07
N ARG A 676 46.55 -6.16 53.33
CA ARG A 676 45.44 -6.09 52.41
C ARG A 676 44.11 -5.87 53.13
N LYS A 677 43.92 -6.49 54.32
CA LYS A 677 42.71 -6.33 55.14
C LYS A 677 42.54 -4.91 55.71
N THR A 678 43.55 -4.05 55.63
CA THR A 678 43.37 -2.63 55.92
C THR A 678 42.49 -1.90 54.92
N MET A 679 42.22 -2.54 53.78
CA MET A 679 41.27 -2.05 52.75
C MET A 679 39.86 -2.49 53.13
N THR A 680 39.20 -1.63 53.89
CA THR A 680 37.79 -1.81 54.25
C THR A 680 36.86 -1.60 53.03
N ASP A 681 35.64 -2.12 53.10
CA ASP A 681 34.64 -1.94 52.05
C ASP A 681 34.35 -0.44 51.80
N ASN A 682 34.39 0.39 52.86
CA ASN A 682 34.24 1.85 52.72
C ASN A 682 35.33 2.47 51.83
N LYS A 683 36.60 2.07 52.06
CA LYS A 683 37.73 2.58 51.26
C LYS A 683 37.65 2.11 49.81
N ILE A 684 37.24 0.86 49.57
CA ILE A 684 37.01 0.32 48.24
C ILE A 684 35.88 1.10 47.57
N ASN A 685 34.75 1.30 48.25
CA ASN A 685 33.64 2.07 47.75
C ASN A 685 34.02 3.51 47.39
N GLN A 686 34.88 4.15 48.23
CA GLN A 686 35.39 5.48 47.98
C GLN A 686 36.22 5.50 46.69
N SER A 687 37.12 4.54 46.47
CA SER A 687 37.92 4.46 45.24
C SER A 687 37.06 4.34 43.98
N PHE A 688 35.95 3.59 44.03
CA PHE A 688 34.98 3.50 42.93
C PHE A 688 34.21 4.82 42.72
N SER A 689 33.85 5.50 43.81
CA SER A 689 33.20 6.80 43.74
C SER A 689 34.10 7.83 43.10
N ASP A 690 35.37 7.87 43.51
CA ASP A 690 36.38 8.82 42.98
C ASP A 690 36.73 8.51 41.55
N ALA A 691 36.75 7.25 41.13
CA ALA A 691 36.97 6.81 39.73
C ALA A 691 35.81 7.18 38.82
N ASN A 692 34.58 7.34 39.37
CA ASN A 692 33.39 7.78 38.65
C ASN A 692 33.17 7.06 37.31
N LEU A 693 33.16 5.70 37.36
CA LEU A 693 32.97 4.85 36.17
C LEU A 693 31.75 5.25 35.33
N PRO A 694 30.56 5.60 35.87
CA PRO A 694 29.41 6.02 35.09
C PRO A 694 29.73 7.20 34.21
N LYS A 695 30.43 8.23 34.74
CA LYS A 695 30.76 9.44 33.98
C LYS A 695 31.81 9.17 32.91
N GLN A 696 32.80 8.34 33.21
CA GLN A 696 33.80 7.98 32.18
C GLN A 696 33.19 7.20 31.02
N ILE A 697 32.21 6.32 31.26
CA ILE A 697 31.48 5.63 30.20
C ILE A 697 30.63 6.64 29.43
N GLU A 698 29.88 7.52 30.09
CA GLU A 698 29.11 8.58 29.42
C GLU A 698 30.00 9.40 28.48
N ASP A 699 31.17 9.82 28.97
CA ASP A 699 32.11 10.63 28.16
C ASP A 699 32.73 9.81 27.02
N ALA A 700 32.90 8.52 27.18
CA ALA A 700 33.34 7.62 26.12
C ALA A 700 32.34 7.60 24.95
N PHE A 701 31.03 7.62 25.22
CA PHE A 701 29.98 7.71 24.19
C PHE A 701 29.94 9.07 23.49
N LYS A 702 30.63 10.09 23.98
CA LYS A 702 30.78 11.40 23.32
C LYS A 702 31.94 11.44 22.30
N LYS A 703 32.76 10.37 22.22
CA LYS A 703 33.88 10.31 21.28
C LYS A 703 33.36 10.26 19.83
N PRO A 704 33.78 11.13 18.92
CA PRO A 704 33.25 11.26 17.57
C PRO A 704 33.28 9.94 16.76
N GLU A 705 34.35 9.16 16.90
CA GLU A 705 34.51 7.89 16.19
C GLU A 705 33.45 6.87 16.62
N LEU A 706 33.24 6.72 17.93
CA LEU A 706 32.24 5.82 18.46
C LEU A 706 30.82 6.27 18.07
N GLN A 707 30.53 7.56 18.18
CA GLN A 707 29.25 8.13 17.77
C GLN A 707 28.95 7.82 16.31
N LYS A 708 29.89 8.11 15.41
CA LYS A 708 29.74 7.88 13.97
C LYS A 708 29.44 6.42 13.66
N ASP A 709 30.13 5.49 14.31
CA ASP A 709 29.91 4.06 14.10
C ASP A 709 28.55 3.60 14.63
N ILE A 710 28.13 4.07 15.80
CA ILE A 710 26.82 3.76 16.36
C ILE A 710 25.74 4.34 15.46
N VAL A 711 25.84 5.62 15.07
CA VAL A 711 24.87 6.30 14.19
C VAL A 711 24.65 5.51 12.91
N LYS A 712 25.74 5.19 12.21
CA LYS A 712 25.69 4.47 10.92
C LYS A 712 25.00 3.11 11.06
N LYS A 713 25.39 2.32 12.07
CA LYS A 713 24.88 0.96 12.24
C LYS A 713 23.44 0.95 12.76
N VAL A 714 23.08 1.84 13.67
CA VAL A 714 21.71 1.97 14.19
C VAL A 714 20.77 2.46 13.08
N SER A 715 21.15 3.50 12.34
CA SER A 715 20.35 4.03 11.24
C SER A 715 20.07 2.98 10.18
N ALA A 716 21.07 2.16 9.81
CA ALA A 716 20.92 1.08 8.86
C ALA A 716 19.85 0.04 9.32
N ASN A 717 19.80 -0.26 10.62
CA ASN A 717 18.83 -1.20 11.17
C ASN A 717 17.41 -0.61 11.31
N LEU A 718 17.28 0.71 11.45
CA LEU A 718 15.98 1.37 11.56
C LEU A 718 15.34 1.65 10.20
N LYS A 719 16.12 1.72 9.12
CA LYS A 719 15.64 2.06 7.77
C LYS A 719 14.45 1.20 7.35
N GLY A 720 14.57 -0.12 7.44
CA GLY A 720 13.50 -1.05 7.03
C GLY A 720 12.19 -0.88 7.83
N GLN A 721 12.29 -0.48 9.11
CA GLN A 721 11.10 -0.21 9.91
C GLN A 721 10.39 1.09 9.54
N ILE A 722 11.16 2.10 9.17
CA ILE A 722 10.62 3.36 8.66
C ILE A 722 9.94 3.12 7.32
N GLU A 723 10.56 2.35 6.41
CA GLU A 723 9.99 1.98 5.12
C GLU A 723 8.68 1.19 5.30
N LYS A 724 8.66 0.20 6.18
CA LYS A 724 7.45 -0.58 6.49
C LYS A 724 6.33 0.31 7.04
N ARG A 725 6.63 1.20 8.00
CA ARG A 725 5.63 2.14 8.53
C ARG A 725 5.16 3.16 7.48
N ALA A 726 6.04 3.57 6.59
CA ALA A 726 5.74 4.50 5.53
C ALA A 726 4.88 3.89 4.41
N GLU A 727 4.97 2.60 4.17
CA GLU A 727 4.04 1.91 3.26
C GLU A 727 2.59 2.05 3.73
N ASP A 728 2.33 1.88 5.02
CA ASP A 728 1.01 2.10 5.61
C ASP A 728 0.52 3.55 5.36
N ILE A 729 1.40 4.54 5.54
CA ILE A 729 1.10 5.95 5.27
C ILE A 729 0.84 6.18 3.78
N LYS A 730 1.63 5.58 2.90
CA LYS A 730 1.49 5.67 1.45
C LYS A 730 0.11 5.19 0.99
N TYR A 731 -0.37 4.08 1.53
CA TYR A 731 -1.73 3.60 1.27
C TYR A 731 -2.79 4.63 1.74
N ALA A 732 -2.62 5.21 2.91
CA ALA A 732 -3.51 6.26 3.39
C ALA A 732 -3.50 7.52 2.50
N ILE A 733 -2.36 7.87 1.88
CA ILE A 733 -2.23 8.98 0.92
C ILE A 733 -2.94 8.65 -0.40
N GLN A 734 -2.77 7.43 -0.90
CA GLN A 734 -3.42 6.98 -2.14
C GLN A 734 -4.95 6.90 -1.99
N SER A 735 -5.42 6.83 -0.76
CA SER A 735 -6.84 6.74 -0.43
C SER A 735 -7.50 8.08 -0.15
N LYS A 736 -6.76 9.18 -0.21
CA LYS A 736 -7.23 10.57 -0.12
C LYS A 736 -6.84 11.36 -1.36
#